data_28026a37d93bd4d34ff1f44044ffa056
#
_entry.id   28026a37d93bd4d34ff1f44044ffa056
#
_cell.length_a   1.000
_cell.length_b   1.000
_cell.length_c   1.000
_cell.angle_alpha   90.00
_cell.angle_beta   90.00
_cell.angle_gamma   90.00
#
_symmetry.space_group_name_H-M   'P 1'
#
loop_
_entity.id
_entity.type
_entity.pdbx_description
1 polymer ?
#
loop_
_entity_poly.entity_id
_entity_poly.type
_entity_poly.pdbx_seq_one_letter_code
_entity_poly.pdbx_strand_id
1 'polypeptide(L)'
;MTANDELARNVEYCHKMGWSFTPLTGKRPKLKNWQGRPRETLEEALAWPAEGNVGLRTGQASGVIVIDADLQKGADISALGLPGTVTSYTGGGGMHLFYICSRPLGNSAGKLGAHIDVRADGGQAVFPGSIHPETGEPYTWAEGFEPWTVEVAELPDRIYDLLTAPTDPKPSDPTGRQPPRKSTRLSRYAQTSLQLEAHSVATAPEGTRNDALNKASFSLGTLVGAGLLDRSAVEIELTAAARNAGLDEREIAATIRSGMESGLKHPRAVKLRGGRRVAPSSKSDSPGGEAQGETDDDEELIEYADPIPLAEHYLAYARSRRLLRWRGQFYTYTGTHYDELPDEALDCELYRHLDTLWTPDRSKDAVEGDVVKVVPKAMLIREVRLALPSRENIRVDDSVETPSWLDDRQEPDAAGLVAFSNGLLELSTGALHQTSDAYFCTNAVDFGYEDDAPAPEAWLGFLGDLFPKDQESKDALQELFGYFLSPDTSQQKIGLIVGPKRSGKGTIARVLSAMLGRSNICGPTLGSLGMDFGLQPLVNKRLAIISDARLGYRSDQARIVETLLSISGEDVLTVPRKYMTEWTGKLPTRFLILTNELPRLNDTSGALAGRFVLLCLTRSWFGHEDTELTQKLLAELPGIVKWSVEGYRRLQQRGRFVMPDASAAALQELEDLASPVMAFVRDCCEVGPDLSIEVNRLYEAWKDYCSSTGREHAGTRQAFGRDMRAALPSLRISRPRGMGDTRIRTYEGIDLRRQ
;
A
#
# COMPACT_ATOMS: atom_id res chain seq x y z
N MET A 1 8.30 -30.13 5.30
CA MET A 1 9.16 -29.62 6.37
C MET A 1 8.26 -29.21 7.51
N THR A 2 8.56 -29.59 8.74
CA THR A 2 7.76 -29.17 9.90
C THR A 2 8.14 -27.73 10.30
N ALA A 3 7.25 -27.01 10.99
CA ALA A 3 7.57 -25.67 11.50
C ALA A 3 8.81 -25.66 12.39
N ASN A 4 9.03 -26.73 13.14
CA ASN A 4 10.23 -26.89 13.97
C ASN A 4 11.53 -27.01 13.16
N ASP A 5 11.49 -27.62 11.95
CA ASP A 5 12.67 -27.71 11.07
C ASP A 5 13.04 -26.36 10.48
N GLU A 6 12.05 -25.50 10.24
CA GLU A 6 12.25 -24.12 9.74
C GLU A 6 12.84 -23.25 10.85
N LEU A 7 12.26 -23.28 12.05
CA LEU A 7 12.76 -22.53 13.20
C LEU A 7 14.22 -22.91 13.52
N ALA A 8 14.54 -24.21 13.52
CA ALA A 8 15.90 -24.69 13.79
C ALA A 8 16.91 -24.14 12.77
N ARG A 9 16.57 -24.14 11.48
CA ARG A 9 17.45 -23.57 10.42
C ARG A 9 17.62 -22.06 10.55
N ASN A 10 16.55 -21.34 10.86
CA ASN A 10 16.62 -19.90 11.06
C ASN A 10 17.53 -19.57 12.24
N VAL A 11 17.39 -20.30 13.36
CA VAL A 11 18.25 -20.16 14.54
C VAL A 11 19.69 -20.49 14.21
N GLU A 12 19.96 -21.60 13.51
CA GLU A 12 21.31 -22.00 13.12
C GLU A 12 22.02 -20.93 12.29
N TYR A 13 21.33 -20.42 11.26
CA TYR A 13 21.89 -19.40 10.37
C TYR A 13 22.22 -18.12 11.13
N CYS A 14 21.26 -17.56 11.87
CA CYS A 14 21.44 -16.29 12.56
C CYS A 14 22.36 -16.40 13.78
N HIS A 15 22.43 -17.58 14.44
CA HIS A 15 23.43 -17.82 15.47
C HIS A 15 24.86 -17.74 14.91
N LYS A 16 25.10 -18.28 13.70
CA LYS A 16 26.40 -18.14 13.01
C LYS A 16 26.74 -16.70 12.64
N MET A 17 25.73 -15.84 12.42
CA MET A 17 25.89 -14.39 12.22
C MET A 17 26.22 -13.62 13.52
N GLY A 18 26.20 -14.26 14.67
CA GLY A 18 26.49 -13.61 15.95
C GLY A 18 25.27 -13.30 16.80
N TRP A 19 24.05 -13.61 16.36
CA TRP A 19 22.84 -13.38 17.12
C TRP A 19 22.69 -14.36 18.29
N SER A 20 22.05 -13.91 19.36
CA SER A 20 21.84 -14.65 20.61
C SER A 20 20.37 -14.88 20.86
N PHE A 21 20.01 -16.03 21.40
CA PHE A 21 18.63 -16.48 21.53
C PHE A 21 18.25 -16.81 22.97
N THR A 22 16.96 -17.03 23.18
CA THR A 22 16.41 -17.54 24.45
C THR A 22 15.14 -18.35 24.17
N PRO A 23 14.89 -19.48 24.85
CA PRO A 23 13.65 -20.23 24.69
C PRO A 23 12.47 -19.48 25.29
N LEU A 24 11.31 -19.57 24.64
CA LEU A 24 10.08 -18.90 25.05
C LEU A 24 8.98 -19.90 25.40
N THR A 25 8.11 -19.50 26.33
CA THR A 25 6.76 -20.07 26.52
C THR A 25 5.76 -19.06 25.98
N GLY A 26 5.16 -19.36 24.82
CA GLY A 26 4.40 -18.37 24.06
C GLY A 26 5.31 -17.22 23.59
N LYS A 27 5.14 -16.03 24.13
CA LYS A 27 5.98 -14.84 23.86
C LYS A 27 6.92 -14.49 25.03
N ARG A 28 6.92 -15.24 26.13
CA ARG A 28 7.67 -14.91 27.36
C ARG A 28 8.92 -15.78 27.49
N PRO A 29 10.09 -15.20 27.82
CA PRO A 29 11.31 -15.98 28.08
C PRO A 29 11.12 -17.00 29.22
N LYS A 30 11.53 -18.23 28.96
CA LYS A 30 11.43 -19.37 29.88
C LYS A 30 12.53 -19.34 30.96
N LEU A 31 13.71 -18.81 30.59
CA LEU A 31 14.86 -18.81 31.49
C LEU A 31 14.83 -17.63 32.47
N LYS A 32 15.16 -17.88 33.74
CA LYS A 32 15.35 -16.79 34.71
C LYS A 32 16.62 -16.02 34.40
N ASN A 33 16.61 -14.69 34.60
CA ASN A 33 17.72 -13.76 34.36
C ASN A 33 18.30 -13.88 32.92
N TRP A 34 17.46 -14.21 31.95
CA TRP A 34 17.84 -14.43 30.55
C TRP A 34 18.59 -13.23 29.94
N GLN A 35 18.33 -12.01 30.38
CA GLN A 35 18.95 -10.78 29.88
C GLN A 35 20.44 -10.70 30.15
N GLY A 36 20.89 -11.16 31.33
CA GLY A 36 22.29 -11.13 31.77
C GLY A 36 23.07 -12.42 31.53
N ARG A 37 22.46 -13.44 30.87
CA ARG A 37 23.13 -14.68 30.58
C ARG A 37 24.22 -14.51 29.50
N PRO A 38 25.34 -15.25 29.58
CA PRO A 38 26.28 -15.32 28.46
C PRO A 38 25.56 -15.83 27.22
N ARG A 39 26.16 -15.61 26.05
CA ARG A 39 25.64 -16.14 24.79
C ARG A 39 25.63 -17.67 24.88
N GLU A 40 24.51 -18.26 24.48
CA GLU A 40 24.32 -19.71 24.40
C GLU A 40 25.21 -20.35 23.34
N THR A 41 25.48 -21.63 23.47
CA THR A 41 26.15 -22.43 22.43
C THR A 41 25.15 -22.73 21.29
N LEU A 42 25.66 -23.01 20.09
CA LEU A 42 24.83 -23.42 18.96
C LEU A 42 24.02 -24.69 19.28
N GLU A 43 24.61 -25.64 20.03
CA GLU A 43 23.93 -26.87 20.43
C GLU A 43 22.74 -26.59 21.36
N GLU A 44 22.93 -25.71 22.35
CA GLU A 44 21.85 -25.26 23.23
C GLU A 44 20.73 -24.56 22.43
N ALA A 45 21.08 -23.63 21.51
CA ALA A 45 20.12 -22.89 20.70
C ALA A 45 19.32 -23.83 19.79
N LEU A 46 19.91 -24.86 19.22
CA LEU A 46 19.26 -25.84 18.35
C LEU A 46 18.39 -26.86 19.10
N ALA A 47 18.54 -26.99 20.40
CA ALA A 47 17.66 -27.83 21.22
C ALA A 47 16.28 -27.16 21.47
N TRP A 48 16.19 -25.84 21.52
CA TRP A 48 14.99 -25.10 21.89
C TRP A 48 13.82 -25.16 20.89
N PRO A 49 14.03 -25.21 19.55
CA PRO A 49 12.94 -25.37 18.58
C PRO A 49 12.07 -26.62 18.81
N ALA A 50 12.64 -27.69 19.32
CA ALA A 50 11.89 -28.90 19.68
C ALA A 50 11.01 -28.71 20.94
N GLU A 51 11.32 -27.73 21.79
CA GLU A 51 10.63 -27.45 23.04
C GLU A 51 9.58 -26.32 22.93
N GLY A 52 9.54 -25.57 21.82
CA GLY A 52 8.61 -24.48 21.58
C GLY A 52 9.22 -23.28 20.86
N ASN A 53 8.69 -22.10 21.16
CA ASN A 53 9.11 -20.84 20.53
C ASN A 53 10.50 -20.39 20.98
N VAL A 54 11.18 -19.65 20.12
CA VAL A 54 12.48 -19.04 20.37
C VAL A 54 12.38 -17.53 20.19
N GLY A 55 13.06 -16.77 21.05
CA GLY A 55 13.17 -15.32 20.97
C GLY A 55 14.61 -14.89 20.69
N LEU A 56 14.80 -13.90 19.82
CA LEU A 56 16.06 -13.20 19.64
C LEU A 56 16.29 -12.27 20.84
N ARG A 57 17.47 -12.33 21.47
CA ARG A 57 17.90 -11.34 22.47
C ARG A 57 18.44 -10.13 21.76
N THR A 58 17.81 -8.98 21.95
CA THR A 58 18.14 -7.74 21.21
C THR A 58 19.18 -6.88 21.94
N GLY A 59 19.67 -5.84 21.26
CA GLY A 59 20.68 -4.93 21.76
C GLY A 59 22.09 -5.56 21.77
N GLN A 60 22.87 -5.26 22.78
CA GLN A 60 24.28 -5.73 22.88
C GLN A 60 24.45 -7.25 22.80
N ALA A 61 23.41 -8.02 23.15
CA ALA A 61 23.46 -9.49 23.09
C ALA A 61 23.61 -10.04 21.66
N SER A 62 23.07 -9.36 20.66
CA SER A 62 23.07 -9.77 19.25
C SER A 62 23.60 -8.71 18.29
N GLY A 63 23.96 -7.51 18.78
CA GLY A 63 24.35 -6.37 17.93
C GLY A 63 23.22 -5.77 17.13
N VAL A 64 21.97 -6.24 17.30
CA VAL A 64 20.81 -5.78 16.56
C VAL A 64 19.68 -5.37 17.50
N ILE A 65 18.94 -4.35 17.07
CA ILE A 65 17.68 -3.95 17.66
C ILE A 65 16.53 -4.34 16.74
N VAL A 66 15.31 -4.41 17.27
CA VAL A 66 14.12 -4.71 16.51
C VAL A 66 13.10 -3.58 16.69
N ILE A 67 12.66 -3.00 15.59
CA ILE A 67 11.47 -2.13 15.56
C ILE A 67 10.27 -3.05 15.32
N ASP A 68 9.42 -3.14 16.34
CA ASP A 68 8.22 -3.97 16.39
C ASP A 68 7.02 -3.09 16.08
N ALA A 69 6.48 -3.19 14.88
CA ALA A 69 5.35 -2.39 14.39
C ALA A 69 4.09 -3.24 14.31
N ASP A 70 3.09 -2.92 15.11
CA ASP A 70 1.78 -3.59 15.11
C ASP A 70 0.86 -2.95 14.07
N LEU A 71 1.00 -3.41 12.82
CA LEU A 71 0.26 -2.86 11.68
C LEU A 71 -1.25 -3.01 11.83
N GLN A 72 -1.71 -4.06 12.51
CA GLN A 72 -3.16 -4.27 12.74
C GLN A 72 -3.75 -3.26 13.71
N LYS A 73 -2.92 -2.65 14.57
CA LYS A 73 -3.34 -1.58 15.46
C LYS A 73 -3.07 -0.19 14.90
N GLY A 74 -2.64 -0.10 13.63
CA GLY A 74 -2.44 1.17 12.93
C GLY A 74 -1.04 1.75 13.09
N ALA A 75 0.00 0.93 13.33
CA ALA A 75 1.39 1.39 13.27
C ALA A 75 1.74 1.84 11.84
N ASP A 76 2.22 3.07 11.69
CA ASP A 76 2.71 3.61 10.44
C ASP A 76 4.22 3.84 10.51
N ILE A 77 4.98 3.01 9.80
CA ILE A 77 6.44 3.10 9.70
C ILE A 77 6.90 3.91 8.46
N SER A 78 6.01 4.25 7.54
CA SER A 78 6.36 4.93 6.29
C SER A 78 6.92 6.33 6.55
N ALA A 79 6.36 7.05 7.52
CA ALA A 79 6.83 8.37 7.94
C ALA A 79 8.24 8.35 8.56
N LEU A 80 8.72 7.19 9.00
CA LEU A 80 10.04 7.05 9.59
C LEU A 80 11.16 7.02 8.53
N GLY A 81 10.83 6.84 7.24
CA GLY A 81 11.80 6.77 6.13
C GLY A 81 12.96 5.83 6.41
N LEU A 82 12.69 4.67 6.96
CA LEU A 82 13.66 3.65 7.32
C LEU A 82 14.25 3.00 6.06
N PRO A 83 15.57 2.72 6.01
CA PRO A 83 16.14 1.95 4.92
C PRO A 83 15.63 0.52 4.96
N GLY A 84 15.55 -0.14 3.78
CA GLY A 84 15.23 -1.56 3.69
C GLY A 84 16.26 -2.40 4.47
N THR A 85 15.77 -3.36 5.24
CA THR A 85 16.58 -4.20 6.13
C THR A 85 15.96 -5.60 6.26
N VAL A 86 16.63 -6.49 6.93
CA VAL A 86 16.06 -7.80 7.31
C VAL A 86 14.74 -7.58 8.02
N THR A 87 13.69 -8.26 7.55
CA THR A 87 12.31 -8.03 8.00
C THR A 87 11.57 -9.35 8.20
N SER A 88 10.74 -9.44 9.24
CA SER A 88 9.83 -10.57 9.43
C SER A 88 8.41 -10.10 9.73
N TYR A 89 7.44 -10.93 9.37
CA TYR A 89 6.03 -10.76 9.74
C TYR A 89 5.72 -11.50 11.02
N THR A 90 4.94 -10.87 11.89
CA THR A 90 4.46 -11.52 13.11
C THR A 90 3.20 -12.31 12.82
N GLY A 91 2.99 -13.45 13.48
CA GLY A 91 1.74 -14.20 13.35
C GLY A 91 0.48 -13.45 13.82
N GLY A 92 0.64 -12.27 14.42
CA GLY A 92 -0.42 -11.33 14.77
C GLY A 92 -0.67 -10.25 13.69
N GLY A 93 0.01 -10.30 12.53
CA GLY A 93 -0.16 -9.35 11.42
C GLY A 93 0.61 -8.03 11.57
N GLY A 94 1.57 -7.96 12.48
CA GLY A 94 2.58 -6.90 12.57
C GLY A 94 3.86 -7.27 11.85
N MET A 95 4.91 -6.43 12.01
CA MET A 95 6.23 -6.70 11.44
C MET A 95 7.35 -6.35 12.40
N HIS A 96 8.45 -7.08 12.30
CA HIS A 96 9.73 -6.81 12.95
C HIS A 96 10.75 -6.38 11.90
N LEU A 97 11.37 -5.21 12.10
CA LEU A 97 12.49 -4.73 11.28
C LEU A 97 13.76 -4.75 12.12
N PHE A 98 14.81 -5.38 11.59
CA PHE A 98 16.07 -5.62 12.31
C PHE A 98 17.10 -4.59 11.86
N TYR A 99 17.72 -3.85 12.82
CA TYR A 99 18.75 -2.85 12.52
C TYR A 99 19.98 -3.06 13.39
N ILE A 100 21.17 -2.87 12.82
CA ILE A 100 22.42 -2.79 13.59
C ILE A 100 22.41 -1.49 14.39
N CYS A 101 22.71 -1.58 15.69
CA CYS A 101 22.93 -0.43 16.55
C CYS A 101 24.11 -0.70 17.47
N SER A 102 25.25 -0.07 17.18
CA SER A 102 26.48 -0.21 17.96
C SER A 102 26.48 0.67 19.22
N ARG A 103 25.55 1.63 19.31
CA ARG A 103 25.40 2.55 20.45
C ARG A 103 24.43 1.99 21.48
N PRO A 104 24.63 2.22 22.78
CA PRO A 104 23.70 1.80 23.83
C PRO A 104 22.31 2.39 23.59
N LEU A 105 21.29 1.54 23.53
CA LEU A 105 19.92 1.94 23.33
C LEU A 105 18.98 1.11 24.21
N GLY A 106 18.13 1.78 24.99
CA GLY A 106 17.12 1.10 25.80
C GLY A 106 15.85 0.79 25.03
N ASN A 107 15.09 -0.20 25.54
CA ASN A 107 13.74 -0.49 25.01
C ASN A 107 12.85 0.74 25.12
N SER A 108 12.00 0.96 24.13
CA SER A 108 11.00 2.03 24.18
C SER A 108 9.68 1.57 23.57
N ALA A 109 8.58 2.15 24.06
CA ALA A 109 7.24 1.92 23.55
C ALA A 109 6.67 3.24 23.04
N GLY A 110 6.20 3.24 21.77
CA GLY A 110 5.50 4.37 21.17
C GLY A 110 6.34 5.64 20.93
N LYS A 111 7.67 5.63 21.12
CA LYS A 111 8.53 6.82 20.86
C LYS A 111 8.65 7.17 19.39
N LEU A 112 8.58 6.16 18.51
CA LEU A 112 8.64 6.33 17.05
C LEU A 112 7.27 6.52 16.41
N GLY A 113 6.20 6.39 17.20
CA GLY A 113 4.81 6.49 16.75
C GLY A 113 3.90 5.55 17.53
N ALA A 114 2.59 5.70 17.38
CA ALA A 114 1.62 4.82 18.02
C ALA A 114 1.81 3.37 17.54
N HIS A 115 1.80 2.41 18.48
CA HIS A 115 1.95 0.98 18.20
C HIS A 115 3.28 0.58 17.52
N ILE A 116 4.33 1.40 17.70
CA ILE A 116 5.69 1.10 17.27
C ILE A 116 6.57 1.02 18.51
N ASP A 117 7.02 -0.18 18.82
CA ASP A 117 7.90 -0.47 19.93
C ASP A 117 9.34 -0.72 19.44
N VAL A 118 10.33 -0.40 20.26
CA VAL A 118 11.72 -0.73 19.98
C VAL A 118 12.23 -1.70 21.03
N ARG A 119 12.69 -2.87 20.59
CA ARG A 119 13.35 -3.88 21.40
C ARG A 119 14.86 -3.73 21.21
N ALA A 120 15.55 -3.24 22.22
CA ALA A 120 16.97 -2.94 22.23
C ALA A 120 17.68 -3.63 23.41
N ASP A 121 18.57 -2.95 24.16
CA ASP A 121 19.32 -3.56 25.24
C ASP A 121 18.41 -4.20 26.30
N GLY A 122 18.64 -5.49 26.59
CA GLY A 122 17.82 -6.26 27.52
C GLY A 122 16.41 -6.59 27.00
N GLY A 123 16.11 -6.35 25.72
CA GLY A 123 14.88 -6.73 25.06
C GLY A 123 14.94 -8.11 24.40
N GLN A 124 13.78 -8.56 23.91
CA GLN A 124 13.68 -9.73 23.05
C GLN A 124 12.54 -9.57 22.04
N ALA A 125 12.68 -10.22 20.88
CA ALA A 125 11.64 -10.33 19.85
C ALA A 125 11.40 -11.81 19.51
N VAL A 126 10.13 -12.20 19.29
CA VAL A 126 9.82 -13.59 18.87
C VAL A 126 10.41 -13.84 17.50
N PHE A 127 11.09 -14.96 17.34
CA PHE A 127 11.91 -15.24 16.16
C PHE A 127 11.15 -16.01 15.08
N PRO A 128 11.40 -15.75 13.77
CA PRO A 128 10.73 -16.42 12.66
C PRO A 128 10.87 -17.96 12.68
N GLY A 129 9.75 -18.63 12.42
CA GLY A 129 9.55 -20.06 12.62
C GLY A 129 8.83 -20.38 13.93
N SER A 130 8.76 -19.44 14.89
CA SER A 130 7.94 -19.58 16.11
C SER A 130 6.45 -19.38 15.80
N ILE A 131 5.57 -19.92 16.65
CA ILE A 131 4.11 -19.84 16.49
C ILE A 131 3.52 -18.77 17.41
N HIS A 132 2.66 -17.93 16.88
CA HIS A 132 1.95 -16.93 17.66
C HIS A 132 0.91 -17.59 18.59
N PRO A 133 0.93 -17.36 19.91
CA PRO A 133 0.13 -18.14 20.85
C PRO A 133 -1.38 -17.92 20.77
N GLU A 134 -1.82 -16.78 20.22
CA GLU A 134 -3.24 -16.42 20.15
C GLU A 134 -3.86 -16.75 18.78
N THR A 135 -3.12 -16.55 17.70
CA THR A 135 -3.62 -16.77 16.33
C THR A 135 -3.31 -18.18 15.80
N GLY A 136 -2.26 -18.83 16.33
CA GLY A 136 -1.74 -20.08 15.79
C GLY A 136 -0.89 -19.92 14.53
N GLU A 137 -0.75 -18.70 14.01
CA GLU A 137 0.02 -18.42 12.80
C GLU A 137 1.52 -18.29 13.09
N PRO A 138 2.39 -18.71 12.16
CA PRO A 138 3.83 -18.61 12.33
C PRO A 138 4.34 -17.17 12.17
N TYR A 139 5.47 -16.87 12.83
CA TYR A 139 6.34 -15.76 12.47
C TYR A 139 7.16 -16.16 11.26
N THR A 140 7.15 -15.37 10.19
CA THR A 140 7.84 -15.71 8.93
C THR A 140 8.75 -14.57 8.49
N TRP A 141 9.85 -14.91 7.79
CA TRP A 141 10.62 -13.86 7.10
C TRP A 141 9.80 -13.22 5.99
N ALA A 142 9.98 -11.93 5.77
CA ALA A 142 9.44 -11.26 4.60
C ALA A 142 10.22 -11.71 3.35
N GLU A 143 9.52 -12.15 2.32
CA GLU A 143 10.12 -12.66 1.09
C GLU A 143 11.04 -11.60 0.45
N GLY A 144 12.29 -11.97 0.20
CA GLY A 144 13.33 -11.08 -0.33
C GLY A 144 14.01 -10.19 0.72
N PHE A 145 13.62 -10.29 2.00
CA PHE A 145 14.22 -9.56 3.12
C PHE A 145 14.70 -10.50 4.24
N GLU A 146 15.00 -11.74 3.90
CA GLU A 146 15.59 -12.71 4.81
C GLU A 146 17.07 -12.37 5.09
N PRO A 147 17.63 -12.80 6.23
CA PRO A 147 19.03 -12.49 6.61
C PRO A 147 20.09 -13.10 5.68
N TRP A 148 19.72 -14.02 4.81
CA TRP A 148 20.62 -14.57 3.77
C TRP A 148 20.43 -13.89 2.40
N THR A 149 19.46 -12.98 2.28
CA THR A 149 19.10 -12.26 1.03
C THR A 149 19.52 -10.81 1.06
N VAL A 150 19.36 -10.15 2.23
CA VAL A 150 19.73 -8.74 2.44
C VAL A 150 20.60 -8.60 3.68
N GLU A 151 21.48 -7.61 3.68
CA GLU A 151 22.26 -7.25 4.86
C GLU A 151 21.38 -6.52 5.88
N VAL A 152 21.68 -6.69 7.17
CA VAL A 152 21.04 -5.93 8.24
C VAL A 152 21.54 -4.50 8.13
N ALA A 153 20.65 -3.54 7.87
CA ALA A 153 20.99 -2.13 7.73
C ALA A 153 21.34 -1.50 9.09
N GLU A 154 22.17 -0.45 9.08
CA GLU A 154 22.42 0.36 10.27
C GLU A 154 21.19 1.22 10.62
N LEU A 155 20.94 1.38 11.92
CA LEU A 155 19.89 2.29 12.41
C LEU A 155 20.25 3.73 12.05
N PRO A 156 19.41 4.47 11.29
CA PRO A 156 19.70 5.85 10.94
C PRO A 156 19.89 6.75 12.17
N ASP A 157 20.89 7.65 12.15
CA ASP A 157 21.19 8.55 13.27
C ASP A 157 19.98 9.35 13.74
N ARG A 158 19.16 9.86 12.82
CA ARG A 158 17.93 10.57 13.15
C ARG A 158 16.93 9.74 13.96
N ILE A 159 16.87 8.41 13.74
CA ILE A 159 16.00 7.52 14.52
C ILE A 159 16.62 7.27 15.89
N TYR A 160 17.94 7.10 15.96
CA TYR A 160 18.64 7.01 17.23
C TYR A 160 18.43 8.27 18.08
N ASP A 161 18.53 9.46 17.49
CA ASP A 161 18.34 10.76 18.16
C ASP A 161 16.90 10.90 18.68
N LEU A 162 15.89 10.50 17.89
CA LEU A 162 14.49 10.47 18.33
C LEU A 162 14.29 9.52 19.52
N LEU A 163 14.97 8.38 19.54
CA LEU A 163 14.85 7.39 20.62
C LEU A 163 15.59 7.83 21.91
N THR A 164 16.66 8.62 21.77
CA THR A 164 17.50 9.07 22.88
C THR A 164 17.21 10.50 23.31
N ALA A 165 16.41 11.26 22.53
CA ALA A 165 16.02 12.63 22.88
C ALA A 165 15.52 12.69 24.34
N PRO A 166 16.04 13.64 25.17
CA PRO A 166 15.58 13.79 26.53
C PRO A 166 14.08 14.12 26.51
N THR A 167 13.29 13.30 27.14
CA THR A 167 11.97 13.75 27.60
C THR A 167 12.25 14.86 28.61
N ASP A 168 11.79 16.08 28.35
CA ASP A 168 12.04 17.26 29.19
C ASP A 168 12.07 16.93 30.68
N PRO A 169 13.13 17.32 31.42
CA PRO A 169 13.19 17.07 32.85
C PRO A 169 12.16 17.94 33.55
N LYS A 170 11.35 17.34 34.40
CA LYS A 170 10.50 18.07 35.33
C LYS A 170 11.37 19.03 36.15
N PRO A 171 11.02 20.33 36.27
CA PRO A 171 11.68 21.23 37.20
C PRO A 171 11.44 20.75 38.64
N SER A 172 12.51 20.55 39.37
CA SER A 172 12.49 20.38 40.83
C SER A 172 12.17 21.73 41.48
N ASP A 173 11.07 21.80 42.21
CA ASP A 173 10.68 22.96 42.98
C ASP A 173 11.30 22.91 44.39
N PRO A 174 12.12 23.87 44.77
CA PRO A 174 12.62 24.04 46.15
C PRO A 174 11.89 25.18 46.85
N THR A 175 10.65 25.05 47.23
CA THR A 175 10.12 25.84 48.37
C THR A 175 8.72 25.39 48.73
N GLY A 176 8.54 25.01 49.99
CA GLY A 176 7.24 24.66 50.58
C GLY A 176 6.25 25.83 50.56
N ARG A 177 5.16 25.63 49.85
CA ARG A 177 3.94 26.44 50.01
C ARG A 177 2.73 25.53 50.01
N GLN A 178 1.84 25.82 50.95
CA GLN A 178 0.55 25.18 51.18
C GLN A 178 -0.31 25.15 49.91
N PRO A 179 -1.15 24.10 49.69
CA PRO A 179 -1.92 23.97 48.46
C PRO A 179 -3.00 25.04 48.33
N PRO A 180 -3.20 25.60 47.14
CA PRO A 180 -4.26 26.57 46.87
C PRO A 180 -5.64 25.90 46.93
N ARG A 181 -6.64 26.63 47.38
CA ARG A 181 -8.05 26.19 47.43
C ARG A 181 -8.52 25.69 46.08
N LYS A 182 -9.14 24.50 46.07
CA LYS A 182 -9.62 23.75 44.90
C LYS A 182 -10.59 24.59 44.05
N SER A 183 -10.32 24.75 42.75
CA SER A 183 -11.28 25.31 41.82
C SER A 183 -12.37 24.26 41.48
N THR A 184 -13.64 24.67 41.46
CA THR A 184 -14.84 23.82 41.24
C THR A 184 -14.78 23.02 39.91
N ARG A 185 -14.00 23.45 38.92
CA ARG A 185 -13.83 22.78 37.61
C ARG A 185 -12.92 21.54 37.66
N LEU A 186 -11.82 21.60 38.42
CA LEU A 186 -10.92 20.46 38.62
C LEU A 186 -11.60 19.33 39.40
N SER A 187 -12.47 19.70 40.35
CA SER A 187 -13.27 18.73 41.13
C SER A 187 -14.29 17.98 40.25
N ARG A 188 -14.95 18.66 39.30
CA ARG A 188 -15.90 18.01 38.38
C ARG A 188 -15.20 17.05 37.42
N TYR A 189 -14.07 17.43 36.83
CA TYR A 189 -13.29 16.55 35.94
C TYR A 189 -12.88 15.26 36.69
N ALA A 190 -12.34 15.40 37.88
CA ALA A 190 -11.91 14.27 38.68
C ALA A 190 -13.07 13.34 39.08
N GLN A 191 -14.23 13.90 39.42
CA GLN A 191 -15.43 13.12 39.74
C GLN A 191 -15.99 12.39 38.49
N THR A 192 -16.03 13.04 37.34
CA THR A 192 -16.48 12.40 36.09
C THR A 192 -15.53 11.25 35.69
N SER A 193 -14.23 11.44 35.87
CA SER A 193 -13.25 10.36 35.62
C SER A 193 -13.46 9.17 36.56
N LEU A 194 -13.78 9.41 37.84
CA LEU A 194 -14.07 8.35 38.79
C LEU A 194 -15.31 7.54 38.38
N GLN A 195 -16.39 8.21 37.95
CA GLN A 195 -17.62 7.55 37.53
C GLN A 195 -17.43 6.72 36.25
N LEU A 196 -16.68 7.24 35.25
CA LEU A 196 -16.41 6.54 33.98
C LEU A 196 -15.56 5.29 34.21
N GLU A 197 -14.49 5.38 34.99
CA GLU A 197 -13.63 4.25 35.30
C GLU A 197 -14.35 3.18 36.11
N ALA A 198 -15.16 3.58 37.12
CA ALA A 198 -15.99 2.65 37.90
C ALA A 198 -17.02 1.93 37.00
N HIS A 199 -17.66 2.64 36.08
CA HIS A 199 -18.59 2.05 35.11
C HIS A 199 -17.91 1.06 34.20
N SER A 200 -16.71 1.39 33.70
CA SER A 200 -15.90 0.49 32.86
C SER A 200 -15.55 -0.82 33.57
N VAL A 201 -15.24 -0.78 34.87
CA VAL A 201 -14.98 -1.96 35.69
C VAL A 201 -16.25 -2.79 35.88
N ALA A 202 -17.39 -2.14 36.24
CA ALA A 202 -18.65 -2.81 36.47
C ALA A 202 -19.21 -3.55 35.27
N THR A 203 -18.91 -3.08 34.04
CA THR A 203 -19.41 -3.64 32.77
C THR A 203 -18.38 -4.49 32.02
N ALA A 204 -17.20 -4.74 32.59
CA ALA A 204 -16.13 -5.51 32.00
C ALA A 204 -16.53 -6.99 31.75
N PRO A 205 -16.28 -7.56 30.52
CA PRO A 205 -16.55 -8.95 30.24
C PRO A 205 -15.76 -9.93 31.14
N GLU A 206 -16.31 -11.13 31.33
CA GLU A 206 -15.61 -12.19 32.05
C GLU A 206 -14.23 -12.49 31.41
N GLY A 207 -13.20 -12.66 32.24
CA GLY A 207 -11.80 -12.82 31.79
C GLY A 207 -11.00 -11.51 31.61
N THR A 208 -11.67 -10.34 31.55
CA THR A 208 -10.99 -9.03 31.43
C THR A 208 -11.20 -8.13 32.66
N ARG A 209 -12.03 -8.55 33.64
CA ARG A 209 -12.46 -7.76 34.78
C ARG A 209 -11.32 -7.29 35.66
N ASN A 210 -10.36 -8.15 35.97
CA ASN A 210 -9.20 -7.80 36.78
C ASN A 210 -8.24 -6.84 36.07
N ASP A 211 -8.07 -6.97 34.77
CA ASP A 211 -7.30 -6.04 33.94
C ASP A 211 -7.96 -4.65 33.87
N ALA A 212 -9.28 -4.59 33.70
CA ALA A 212 -10.05 -3.36 33.77
C ALA A 212 -9.92 -2.67 35.14
N LEU A 213 -10.02 -3.43 36.22
CA LEU A 213 -9.85 -2.91 37.60
C LEU A 213 -8.42 -2.37 37.82
N ASN A 214 -7.40 -3.06 37.35
CA ASN A 214 -6.03 -2.60 37.48
C ASN A 214 -5.77 -1.30 36.70
N LYS A 215 -6.28 -1.19 35.48
CA LYS A 215 -6.19 0.02 34.62
C LYS A 215 -6.93 1.20 35.29
N ALA A 216 -8.13 1.00 35.75
CA ALA A 216 -8.92 2.01 36.45
C ALA A 216 -8.22 2.48 37.73
N SER A 217 -7.69 1.54 38.53
CA SER A 217 -6.94 1.85 39.78
C SER A 217 -5.68 2.66 39.48
N PHE A 218 -4.93 2.34 38.41
CA PHE A 218 -3.77 3.11 37.97
C PHE A 218 -4.17 4.52 37.51
N SER A 219 -5.17 4.61 36.62
CA SER A 219 -5.64 5.89 36.04
C SER A 219 -6.10 6.84 37.15
N LEU A 220 -6.95 6.36 38.08
CA LEU A 220 -7.44 7.16 39.19
C LEU A 220 -6.36 7.44 40.24
N GLY A 221 -5.41 6.52 40.43
CA GLY A 221 -4.22 6.72 41.28
C GLY A 221 -3.38 7.92 40.81
N THR A 222 -3.29 8.19 39.51
CA THR A 222 -2.63 9.38 38.98
C THR A 222 -3.34 10.68 39.37
N LEU A 223 -4.67 10.66 39.46
CA LEU A 223 -5.48 11.82 39.92
C LEU A 223 -5.44 12.02 41.44
N VAL A 224 -5.37 10.93 42.21
CA VAL A 224 -5.12 10.99 43.64
C VAL A 224 -3.72 11.57 43.93
N GLY A 225 -2.69 11.12 43.21
CA GLY A 225 -1.34 11.68 43.30
C GLY A 225 -1.28 13.17 42.96
N ALA A 226 -2.14 13.64 42.06
CA ALA A 226 -2.28 15.06 41.70
C ALA A 226 -3.14 15.85 42.73
N GLY A 227 -3.65 15.24 43.79
CA GLY A 227 -4.49 15.86 44.81
C GLY A 227 -5.90 16.26 44.32
N LEU A 228 -6.39 15.64 43.22
CA LEU A 228 -7.67 15.95 42.61
C LEU A 228 -8.80 15.03 43.05
N LEU A 229 -8.48 13.85 43.57
CA LEU A 229 -9.40 12.87 44.14
C LEU A 229 -8.92 12.44 45.52
N ASP A 230 -9.89 12.09 46.38
CA ASP A 230 -9.62 11.43 47.67
C ASP A 230 -9.37 9.92 47.42
N ARG A 231 -8.32 9.38 48.06
CA ARG A 231 -7.93 7.97 47.87
C ARG A 231 -9.04 7.03 48.36
N SER A 232 -9.63 7.34 49.53
CA SER A 232 -10.65 6.48 50.12
C SER A 232 -11.93 6.45 49.29
N ALA A 233 -12.30 7.60 48.68
CA ALA A 233 -13.44 7.66 47.76
C ALA A 233 -13.21 6.80 46.50
N VAL A 234 -12.01 6.81 45.91
CA VAL A 234 -11.68 5.96 44.77
C VAL A 234 -11.68 4.48 45.09
N GLU A 235 -11.11 4.10 46.26
CA GLU A 235 -11.08 2.71 46.71
C GLU A 235 -12.50 2.17 46.99
N ILE A 236 -13.40 2.98 47.55
CA ILE A 236 -14.81 2.60 47.79
C ILE A 236 -15.55 2.35 46.48
N GLU A 237 -15.48 3.29 45.53
CA GLU A 237 -16.18 3.21 44.24
C GLU A 237 -15.68 2.05 43.38
N LEU A 238 -14.35 1.87 43.27
CA LEU A 238 -13.78 0.75 42.51
C LEU A 238 -14.09 -0.61 43.16
N THR A 239 -14.10 -0.70 44.47
CA THR A 239 -14.50 -1.93 45.20
C THR A 239 -15.95 -2.28 44.91
N ALA A 240 -16.86 -1.31 44.94
CA ALA A 240 -18.27 -1.52 44.61
C ALA A 240 -18.45 -1.96 43.14
N ALA A 241 -17.75 -1.30 42.19
CA ALA A 241 -17.79 -1.64 40.80
C ALA A 241 -17.25 -3.06 40.51
N ALA A 242 -16.15 -3.44 41.14
CA ALA A 242 -15.52 -4.75 40.97
C ALA A 242 -16.36 -5.89 41.58
N ARG A 243 -17.05 -5.65 42.70
CA ARG A 243 -18.03 -6.58 43.27
C ARG A 243 -19.21 -6.81 42.33
N ASN A 244 -19.73 -5.73 41.74
CA ASN A 244 -20.80 -5.83 40.75
C ASN A 244 -20.36 -6.59 39.49
N ALA A 245 -19.08 -6.51 39.11
CA ALA A 245 -18.50 -7.31 38.07
C ALA A 245 -18.24 -8.78 38.44
N GLY A 246 -18.35 -9.15 39.76
CA GLY A 246 -18.19 -10.52 40.27
C GLY A 246 -16.73 -10.94 40.50
N LEU A 247 -15.83 -10.01 40.84
CA LEU A 247 -14.47 -10.31 41.29
C LEU A 247 -14.43 -10.72 42.76
N ASP A 248 -13.44 -11.52 43.18
CA ASP A 248 -13.20 -11.96 44.54
C ASP A 248 -12.61 -10.82 45.41
N GLU A 249 -13.03 -10.74 46.70
CA GLU A 249 -12.62 -9.67 47.64
C GLU A 249 -11.09 -9.56 47.80
N ARG A 250 -10.36 -10.68 47.82
CA ARG A 250 -8.90 -10.69 47.93
C ARG A 250 -8.22 -10.17 46.65
N GLU A 251 -8.76 -10.55 45.52
CA GLU A 251 -8.31 -10.08 44.21
C GLU A 251 -8.57 -8.59 44.04
N ILE A 252 -9.76 -8.10 44.40
CA ILE A 252 -10.13 -6.68 44.38
C ILE A 252 -9.14 -5.85 45.21
N ALA A 253 -8.93 -6.22 46.48
CA ALA A 253 -8.06 -5.47 47.38
C ALA A 253 -6.60 -5.44 46.91
N ALA A 254 -6.08 -6.55 46.35
CA ALA A 254 -4.72 -6.65 45.87
C ALA A 254 -4.53 -5.81 44.58
N THR A 255 -5.48 -5.87 43.63
CA THR A 255 -5.43 -5.17 42.35
C THR A 255 -5.58 -3.66 42.51
N ILE A 256 -6.55 -3.21 43.36
CA ILE A 256 -6.71 -1.78 43.64
C ILE A 256 -5.45 -1.23 44.30
N ARG A 257 -4.88 -1.92 45.27
CA ARG A 257 -3.66 -1.49 45.95
C ARG A 257 -2.50 -1.35 44.98
N SER A 258 -2.26 -2.38 44.16
CA SER A 258 -1.17 -2.39 43.19
C SER A 258 -1.29 -1.28 42.13
N GLY A 259 -2.48 -1.15 41.51
CA GLY A 259 -2.75 -0.12 40.53
C GLY A 259 -2.67 1.29 41.14
N MET A 260 -3.25 1.49 42.31
CA MET A 260 -3.24 2.78 43.02
C MET A 260 -1.82 3.22 43.40
N GLU A 261 -1.00 2.32 43.98
CA GLU A 261 0.37 2.63 44.38
C GLU A 261 1.25 2.95 43.14
N SER A 262 0.99 2.27 42.03
CA SER A 262 1.66 2.56 40.77
C SER A 262 1.23 3.92 40.22
N GLY A 263 -0.07 4.24 40.25
CA GLY A 263 -0.61 5.50 39.77
C GLY A 263 -0.14 6.71 40.60
N LEU A 264 -0.07 6.55 41.94
CA LEU A 264 0.44 7.59 42.84
C LEU A 264 1.88 8.03 42.56
N LYS A 265 2.70 7.14 42.02
CA LYS A 265 4.08 7.46 41.57
C LYS A 265 4.14 8.30 40.30
N HIS A 266 3.02 8.40 39.60
CA HIS A 266 2.89 9.12 38.35
C HIS A 266 1.74 10.15 38.39
N PRO A 267 1.83 11.21 39.22
CA PRO A 267 0.79 12.22 39.34
C PRO A 267 0.48 12.88 38.00
N ARG A 268 -0.79 12.91 37.62
CA ARG A 268 -1.22 13.53 36.37
C ARG A 268 -1.13 15.05 36.44
N ALA A 269 -0.27 15.69 35.66
CA ALA A 269 -0.24 17.15 35.55
C ALA A 269 -1.44 17.63 34.71
N VAL A 270 -2.52 18.09 35.39
CA VAL A 270 -3.64 18.74 34.70
C VAL A 270 -3.36 20.24 34.66
N LYS A 271 -2.91 20.75 33.50
CA LYS A 271 -2.80 22.19 33.26
C LYS A 271 -4.15 22.70 32.76
N LEU A 272 -4.87 23.45 33.59
CA LEU A 272 -5.92 24.34 33.10
C LEU A 272 -5.22 25.56 32.50
N ARG A 273 -5.22 25.74 31.17
CA ARG A 273 -4.93 27.04 30.56
C ARG A 273 -6.06 27.99 30.98
N GLY A 274 -5.71 28.96 31.79
CA GLY A 274 -6.63 29.99 32.25
C GLY A 274 -7.12 30.82 31.07
N GLY A 275 -8.42 31.06 31.00
CA GLY A 275 -9.00 31.99 30.07
C GLY A 275 -8.37 33.36 30.22
N ARG A 276 -7.80 33.89 29.13
CA ARG A 276 -7.32 35.26 29.03
C ARG A 276 -8.53 36.09 28.61
N ARG A 277 -8.94 37.05 29.44
CA ARG A 277 -9.92 38.07 29.05
C ARG A 277 -9.24 38.98 28.02
N VAL A 278 -9.83 39.03 26.82
CA VAL A 278 -9.46 40.07 25.82
C VAL A 278 -10.31 41.29 26.09
N ALA A 279 -9.66 42.39 26.47
CA ALA A 279 -10.29 43.68 26.55
C ALA A 279 -10.31 44.32 25.14
N PRO A 280 -11.38 45.09 24.78
CA PRO A 280 -11.47 45.69 23.44
C PRO A 280 -10.36 46.76 23.31
N SER A 281 -9.56 46.69 22.25
CA SER A 281 -8.49 47.66 21.95
C SER A 281 -9.08 48.95 21.37
N SER A 282 -8.87 50.05 22.07
CA SER A 282 -8.97 51.41 21.54
C SER A 282 -7.73 51.72 20.69
N LYS A 283 -7.95 52.27 19.52
CA LYS A 283 -6.92 52.78 18.57
C LYS A 283 -5.98 53.81 19.16
N SER A 284 -4.69 53.71 18.90
CA SER A 284 -3.81 54.87 18.73
C SER A 284 -2.53 54.55 17.92
N ASP A 285 -2.20 55.47 17.04
CA ASP A 285 -1.24 55.49 15.93
C ASP A 285 0.25 55.24 16.21
N SER A 286 0.91 54.52 15.26
CA SER A 286 2.19 54.76 14.53
C SER A 286 3.55 54.84 15.26
N PRO A 287 4.72 54.70 14.57
CA PRO A 287 5.17 53.71 13.57
C PRO A 287 6.59 53.12 13.84
N GLY A 288 6.92 52.05 13.14
CA GLY A 288 8.30 51.74 12.73
C GLY A 288 9.02 50.61 13.49
N GLY A 289 9.34 49.52 12.79
CA GLY A 289 10.28 48.49 13.22
C GLY A 289 10.07 47.19 12.47
N GLU A 290 11.04 46.80 11.64
CA GLU A 290 11.10 45.58 10.83
C GLU A 290 10.87 44.34 11.68
N ALA A 291 9.94 43.49 11.24
CA ALA A 291 9.56 42.23 11.89
C ALA A 291 10.04 41.02 11.10
N GLN A 292 10.82 40.21 11.76
CA GLN A 292 11.06 38.81 11.38
C GLN A 292 9.76 38.01 11.62
N GLY A 293 9.36 37.19 10.62
CA GLY A 293 8.10 36.46 10.63
C GLY A 293 8.03 35.39 11.71
N GLU A 294 7.14 35.60 12.66
CA GLU A 294 6.49 34.55 13.46
C GLU A 294 5.19 34.22 12.79
N THR A 295 4.94 32.93 12.53
CA THR A 295 3.65 32.42 12.09
C THR A 295 2.68 32.54 13.26
N ASP A 296 1.87 33.62 13.27
CA ASP A 296 0.69 33.70 14.13
C ASP A 296 -0.30 32.61 13.68
N ASP A 297 -0.56 31.64 14.57
CA ASP A 297 -1.77 30.79 14.50
C ASP A 297 -2.97 31.71 14.70
N ASP A 298 -3.62 32.14 13.62
CA ASP A 298 -4.82 32.98 13.63
C ASP A 298 -5.96 32.24 14.35
N GLU A 299 -6.22 32.61 15.61
CA GLU A 299 -7.36 32.15 16.41
C GLU A 299 -8.63 32.77 15.83
N GLU A 300 -9.50 32.00 15.16
CA GLU A 300 -10.70 32.48 14.46
C GLU A 300 -11.97 32.16 15.27
N LEU A 301 -12.89 33.15 15.37
CA LEU A 301 -14.17 33.05 16.07
C LEU A 301 -15.27 32.63 15.10
N ILE A 302 -15.93 31.52 15.38
CA ILE A 302 -17.07 31.02 14.63
C ILE A 302 -18.38 31.13 15.45
N GLU A 303 -19.50 31.39 14.78
CA GLU A 303 -20.80 31.60 15.46
C GLU A 303 -21.35 30.28 16.05
N TYR A 304 -21.17 29.14 15.37
CA TYR A 304 -21.72 27.84 15.75
C TYR A 304 -20.67 26.71 15.60
N ALA A 305 -20.53 25.91 16.62
CA ALA A 305 -19.66 24.72 16.60
C ALA A 305 -20.41 23.43 16.18
N ASP A 306 -21.43 23.56 15.31
CA ASP A 306 -22.17 22.43 14.76
C ASP A 306 -21.46 21.84 13.52
N PRO A 307 -21.67 20.56 13.17
CA PRO A 307 -20.91 19.89 12.09
C PRO A 307 -20.99 20.60 10.72
N ILE A 308 -22.13 21.16 10.34
CA ILE A 308 -22.31 21.81 9.02
C ILE A 308 -21.55 23.14 8.93
N PRO A 309 -21.70 24.11 9.85
CA PRO A 309 -20.88 25.32 9.88
C PRO A 309 -19.38 25.04 9.96
N LEU A 310 -18.96 24.04 10.74
CA LEU A 310 -17.56 23.64 10.85
C LEU A 310 -17.03 23.06 9.53
N ALA A 311 -17.84 22.28 8.80
CA ALA A 311 -17.49 21.77 7.48
C ALA A 311 -17.33 22.91 6.47
N GLU A 312 -18.23 23.90 6.47
CA GLU A 312 -18.12 25.10 5.62
C GLU A 312 -16.87 25.91 5.93
N HIS A 313 -16.59 26.09 7.20
CA HIS A 313 -15.41 26.81 7.66
C HIS A 313 -14.11 26.11 7.22
N TYR A 314 -14.05 24.77 7.39
CA TYR A 314 -12.92 23.99 6.91
C TYR A 314 -12.76 24.08 5.39
N LEU A 315 -13.85 24.02 4.61
CA LEU A 315 -13.78 24.17 3.15
C LEU A 315 -13.30 25.55 2.72
N ALA A 316 -13.66 26.59 3.46
CA ALA A 316 -13.15 27.94 3.23
C ALA A 316 -11.66 28.05 3.53
N TYR A 317 -11.20 27.45 4.64
CA TYR A 317 -9.79 27.34 5.01
C TYR A 317 -8.98 26.54 3.99
N ALA A 318 -9.49 25.37 3.59
CA ALA A 318 -8.85 24.48 2.63
C ALA A 318 -9.02 24.90 1.15
N ARG A 319 -9.50 26.12 0.89
CA ARG A 319 -9.89 26.60 -0.45
C ARG A 319 -8.79 26.47 -1.50
N SER A 320 -7.52 26.67 -1.11
CA SER A 320 -6.37 26.54 -2.00
C SER A 320 -6.05 25.08 -2.40
N ARG A 321 -6.57 24.11 -1.66
CA ARG A 321 -6.35 22.67 -1.88
C ARG A 321 -7.57 21.97 -2.47
N ARG A 322 -8.57 22.63 -2.96
CA ARG A 322 -9.83 22.11 -3.49
C ARG A 322 -10.09 20.63 -3.12
N LEU A 323 -10.89 20.41 -2.09
CA LEU A 323 -11.29 19.08 -1.65
C LEU A 323 -12.42 18.55 -2.56
N LEU A 324 -12.31 17.29 -3.00
CA LEU A 324 -13.35 16.60 -3.77
C LEU A 324 -13.76 15.29 -3.09
N ARG A 325 -14.99 14.86 -3.32
CA ARG A 325 -15.49 13.53 -2.96
C ARG A 325 -15.93 12.79 -4.22
N TRP A 326 -15.24 11.71 -4.56
CA TRP A 326 -15.49 10.90 -5.74
C TRP A 326 -15.37 9.41 -5.41
N ARG A 327 -16.32 8.60 -5.90
CA ARG A 327 -16.36 7.15 -5.67
C ARG A 327 -16.13 6.74 -4.21
N GLY A 328 -16.74 7.48 -3.30
CA GLY A 328 -16.64 7.20 -1.88
C GLY A 328 -15.34 7.58 -1.22
N GLN A 329 -14.39 8.24 -1.90
CA GLN A 329 -13.11 8.68 -1.35
C GLN A 329 -12.96 10.21 -1.44
N PHE A 330 -12.17 10.80 -0.53
CA PHE A 330 -11.78 12.20 -0.63
C PHE A 330 -10.51 12.33 -1.47
N TYR A 331 -10.43 13.44 -2.19
CA TYR A 331 -9.28 13.82 -3.01
C TYR A 331 -8.94 15.29 -2.74
N THR A 332 -7.66 15.61 -2.73
CA THR A 332 -7.16 16.97 -2.56
C THR A 332 -6.29 17.38 -3.74
N TYR A 333 -6.44 18.62 -4.21
CA TYR A 333 -5.63 19.16 -5.29
C TYR A 333 -4.22 19.51 -4.79
N THR A 334 -3.20 18.98 -5.45
CA THR A 334 -1.79 19.16 -5.10
C THR A 334 -1.12 20.36 -5.78
N GLY A 335 -1.86 21.06 -6.64
CA GLY A 335 -1.34 22.08 -7.55
C GLY A 335 -1.16 21.59 -8.99
N THR A 336 -1.18 20.27 -9.21
CA THR A 336 -1.02 19.63 -10.53
C THR A 336 -2.08 18.57 -10.80
N HIS A 337 -2.45 17.79 -9.82
CA HIS A 337 -3.39 16.66 -9.89
C HIS A 337 -4.11 16.47 -8.56
N TYR A 338 -4.96 15.47 -8.47
CA TYR A 338 -5.69 15.12 -7.25
C TYR A 338 -5.16 13.84 -6.64
N ASP A 339 -4.67 13.92 -5.41
CA ASP A 339 -4.29 12.77 -4.60
C ASP A 339 -5.45 12.28 -3.74
N GLU A 340 -5.58 10.97 -3.60
CA GLU A 340 -6.52 10.37 -2.65
C GLU A 340 -6.13 10.76 -1.23
N LEU A 341 -7.07 11.36 -0.49
CA LEU A 341 -6.90 11.77 0.90
C LEU A 341 -7.62 10.74 1.79
N PRO A 342 -6.91 9.85 2.47
CA PRO A 342 -7.52 8.89 3.38
C PRO A 342 -8.32 9.57 4.49
N ASP A 343 -9.42 8.94 4.93
CA ASP A 343 -10.29 9.47 5.97
C ASP A 343 -9.51 9.83 7.26
N GLU A 344 -8.51 9.02 7.64
CA GLU A 344 -7.67 9.28 8.80
C GLU A 344 -6.80 10.54 8.64
N ALA A 345 -6.29 10.79 7.44
CA ALA A 345 -5.50 11.98 7.14
C ALA A 345 -6.39 13.24 7.18
N LEU A 346 -7.58 13.16 6.60
CA LEU A 346 -8.58 14.23 6.68
C LEU A 346 -9.01 14.49 8.12
N ASP A 347 -9.27 13.43 8.92
CA ASP A 347 -9.60 13.56 10.33
C ASP A 347 -8.48 14.29 11.10
N CYS A 348 -7.20 13.97 10.84
CA CYS A 348 -6.07 14.69 11.43
C CYS A 348 -6.01 16.17 11.04
N GLU A 349 -6.34 16.51 9.80
CA GLU A 349 -6.44 17.91 9.36
C GLU A 349 -7.59 18.64 10.04
N LEU A 350 -8.77 18.00 10.12
CA LEU A 350 -9.92 18.54 10.85
C LEU A 350 -9.60 18.75 12.34
N TYR A 351 -8.93 17.80 13.00
CA TYR A 351 -8.49 17.99 14.39
C TYR A 351 -7.63 19.23 14.57
N ARG A 352 -6.61 19.40 13.71
CA ARG A 352 -5.70 20.56 13.76
C ARG A 352 -6.45 21.87 13.51
N HIS A 353 -7.29 21.89 12.49
CA HIS A 353 -8.04 23.09 12.13
C HIS A 353 -9.07 23.46 13.21
N LEU A 354 -9.91 22.52 13.66
CA LEU A 354 -10.93 22.80 14.65
C LEU A 354 -10.35 23.20 16.01
N ASP A 355 -9.13 22.75 16.35
CA ASP A 355 -8.44 23.15 17.59
C ASP A 355 -8.00 24.64 17.56
N THR A 356 -7.97 25.30 16.42
CA THR A 356 -7.70 26.76 16.31
C THR A 356 -8.93 27.62 16.53
N LEU A 357 -10.13 27.03 16.49
CA LEU A 357 -11.40 27.78 16.47
C LEU A 357 -11.96 28.07 17.85
N TRP A 358 -12.65 29.21 17.95
CA TRP A 358 -13.39 29.64 19.12
C TRP A 358 -14.86 29.84 18.79
N THR A 359 -15.76 29.64 19.74
CA THR A 359 -17.20 29.80 19.60
C THR A 359 -17.78 30.50 20.83
N PRO A 360 -18.91 31.25 20.72
CA PRO A 360 -19.57 31.82 21.88
C PRO A 360 -19.90 30.75 22.93
N ASP A 361 -19.63 31.05 24.21
CA ASP A 361 -20.00 30.15 25.31
C ASP A 361 -21.53 30.22 25.53
N ARG A 362 -22.20 29.12 25.22
CA ARG A 362 -23.66 28.97 25.39
C ARG A 362 -24.03 28.18 26.64
N SER A 363 -23.11 28.01 27.59
CA SER A 363 -23.41 27.38 28.87
C SER A 363 -24.38 28.26 29.68
N LYS A 364 -25.12 27.62 30.62
CA LYS A 364 -26.12 28.34 31.45
C LYS A 364 -25.52 29.45 32.33
N ASP A 365 -24.22 29.38 32.55
CA ASP A 365 -23.47 30.32 33.41
C ASP A 365 -22.61 31.30 32.59
N ALA A 366 -22.76 31.31 31.24
CA ALA A 366 -22.00 32.19 30.36
C ALA A 366 -22.54 33.64 30.42
N VAL A 367 -21.64 34.60 30.42
CA VAL A 367 -21.94 36.02 30.31
C VAL A 367 -21.90 36.38 28.79
N GLU A 368 -22.75 37.31 28.37
CA GLU A 368 -22.80 37.78 26.99
C GLU A 368 -21.42 38.28 26.56
N GLY A 369 -20.87 37.68 25.49
CA GLY A 369 -19.51 37.92 24.98
C GLY A 369 -18.43 36.91 25.45
N ASP A 370 -18.76 35.94 26.30
CA ASP A 370 -17.83 34.86 26.64
C ASP A 370 -17.64 33.92 25.46
N VAL A 371 -16.38 33.55 25.15
CA VAL A 371 -16.02 32.61 24.10
C VAL A 371 -15.29 31.39 24.68
N VAL A 372 -15.52 30.24 24.08
CA VAL A 372 -14.87 28.99 24.44
C VAL A 372 -14.19 28.38 23.22
N LYS A 373 -13.07 27.72 23.42
CA LYS A 373 -12.36 27.00 22.37
C LYS A 373 -13.19 25.81 21.91
N VAL A 374 -13.28 25.58 20.61
CA VAL A 374 -13.87 24.35 20.06
C VAL A 374 -13.03 23.17 20.53
N VAL A 375 -13.67 22.16 21.10
CA VAL A 375 -12.99 20.94 21.54
C VAL A 375 -13.25 19.83 20.50
N PRO A 376 -12.31 19.54 19.60
CA PRO A 376 -12.48 18.53 18.58
C PRO A 376 -12.48 17.13 19.23
N LYS A 377 -13.68 16.56 19.40
CA LYS A 377 -13.86 15.17 19.85
C LYS A 377 -14.03 14.27 18.64
N ALA A 378 -13.64 12.99 18.75
CA ALA A 378 -13.76 12.04 17.65
C ALA A 378 -15.15 11.97 17.00
N MET A 379 -16.23 12.11 17.79
CA MET A 379 -17.59 12.17 17.29
C MET A 379 -17.82 13.42 16.44
N LEU A 380 -17.40 14.59 16.89
CA LEU A 380 -17.52 15.84 16.15
C LEU A 380 -16.74 15.81 14.84
N ILE A 381 -15.47 15.31 14.88
CA ILE A 381 -14.66 15.15 13.67
C ILE A 381 -15.35 14.26 12.65
N ARG A 382 -15.86 13.11 13.08
CA ARG A 382 -16.62 12.20 12.21
C ARG A 382 -17.87 12.87 11.64
N GLU A 383 -18.62 13.62 12.44
CA GLU A 383 -19.82 14.32 11.99
C GLU A 383 -19.48 15.43 10.99
N VAL A 384 -18.41 16.21 11.22
CA VAL A 384 -17.91 17.22 10.29
C VAL A 384 -17.47 16.55 8.97
N ARG A 385 -16.70 15.46 9.02
CA ARG A 385 -16.29 14.72 7.82
C ARG A 385 -17.48 14.18 7.03
N LEU A 386 -18.52 13.69 7.71
CA LEU A 386 -19.76 13.25 7.08
C LEU A 386 -20.60 14.42 6.51
N ALA A 387 -20.46 15.64 7.05
CA ALA A 387 -21.12 16.82 6.57
C ALA A 387 -20.47 17.42 5.32
N LEU A 388 -19.16 17.24 5.11
CA LEU A 388 -18.44 17.76 3.94
C LEU A 388 -19.10 17.41 2.60
N PRO A 389 -19.47 16.15 2.30
CA PRO A 389 -20.08 15.78 1.02
C PRO A 389 -21.50 16.33 0.81
N SER A 390 -22.13 16.94 1.82
CA SER A 390 -23.43 17.60 1.65
C SER A 390 -23.33 18.89 0.83
N ARG A 391 -22.11 19.36 0.54
CA ARG A 391 -21.86 20.55 -0.27
C ARG A 391 -21.63 20.16 -1.72
N GLU A 392 -22.40 20.73 -2.63
CA GLU A 392 -22.40 20.41 -4.07
C GLU A 392 -21.03 20.64 -4.72
N ASN A 393 -20.29 21.65 -4.25
CA ASN A 393 -19.00 22.04 -4.85
C ASN A 393 -17.85 21.05 -4.61
N ILE A 394 -18.01 20.04 -3.73
CA ILE A 394 -16.98 19.03 -3.50
C ILE A 394 -17.37 17.64 -4.03
N ARG A 395 -18.62 17.44 -4.39
CA ARG A 395 -19.09 16.14 -4.88
C ARG A 395 -18.87 16.02 -6.38
N VAL A 396 -18.12 15.02 -6.80
CA VAL A 396 -17.98 14.60 -8.19
C VAL A 396 -18.86 13.39 -8.40
N ASP A 397 -19.62 13.37 -9.51
CA ASP A 397 -20.47 12.23 -9.85
C ASP A 397 -19.61 10.96 -10.07
N ASP A 398 -20.07 9.82 -9.56
CA ASP A 398 -19.32 8.55 -9.62
C ASP A 398 -19.18 8.03 -11.06
N SER A 399 -19.98 8.51 -12.01
CA SER A 399 -19.87 8.19 -13.44
C SER A 399 -18.74 8.95 -14.15
N VAL A 400 -18.21 10.01 -13.54
CA VAL A 400 -17.07 10.74 -14.10
C VAL A 400 -15.84 9.85 -14.12
N GLU A 401 -15.20 9.73 -15.29
CA GLU A 401 -13.94 9.06 -15.45
C GLU A 401 -12.76 10.06 -15.43
N THR A 402 -11.59 9.63 -15.04
CA THR A 402 -10.38 10.45 -15.04
C THR A 402 -9.45 10.09 -16.20
N PRO A 403 -8.82 11.08 -16.87
CA PRO A 403 -8.94 12.53 -16.66
C PRO A 403 -10.20 13.14 -17.27
N SER A 404 -10.71 14.22 -16.65
CA SER A 404 -11.84 14.98 -17.17
C SER A 404 -11.79 16.44 -16.69
N TRP A 405 -12.56 17.31 -17.35
CA TRP A 405 -12.81 18.66 -16.86
C TRP A 405 -14.02 18.66 -15.91
N LEU A 406 -13.91 19.32 -14.77
CA LEU A 406 -14.99 19.52 -13.80
C LEU A 406 -15.83 20.77 -14.06
N ASP A 407 -15.45 21.53 -15.06
CA ASP A 407 -16.20 22.65 -15.60
C ASP A 407 -16.71 22.31 -17.00
N ASP A 408 -17.52 23.21 -17.60
CA ASP A 408 -18.17 22.95 -18.89
C ASP A 408 -17.24 23.05 -20.11
N ARG A 409 -15.92 23.19 -19.91
CA ARG A 409 -14.98 23.27 -21.05
C ARG A 409 -14.79 21.91 -21.72
N GLN A 410 -14.67 21.96 -23.05
CA GLN A 410 -14.44 20.79 -23.89
C GLN A 410 -13.03 20.77 -24.48
N GLU A 411 -12.37 21.92 -24.56
CA GLU A 411 -11.04 22.08 -25.15
C GLU A 411 -10.03 22.66 -24.15
N PRO A 412 -8.80 22.17 -24.13
CA PRO A 412 -8.31 20.99 -24.87
C PRO A 412 -8.92 19.69 -24.32
N ASP A 413 -8.99 18.63 -25.14
CA ASP A 413 -9.52 17.32 -24.71
C ASP A 413 -8.75 16.80 -23.50
N ALA A 414 -9.46 16.52 -22.41
CA ALA A 414 -8.88 16.07 -21.14
C ALA A 414 -8.08 14.77 -21.32
N ALA A 415 -8.53 13.85 -22.16
CA ALA A 415 -7.86 12.57 -22.43
C ALA A 415 -6.53 12.75 -23.21
N GLY A 416 -6.34 13.88 -23.87
CA GLY A 416 -5.08 14.24 -24.55
C GLY A 416 -4.04 14.94 -23.70
N LEU A 417 -4.37 15.25 -22.42
CA LEU A 417 -3.51 16.02 -21.52
C LEU A 417 -2.76 15.13 -20.52
N VAL A 418 -1.51 15.49 -20.25
CA VAL A 418 -0.71 14.91 -19.17
C VAL A 418 -0.27 16.01 -18.22
N ALA A 419 -0.56 15.84 -16.93
CA ALA A 419 -0.11 16.78 -15.90
C ALA A 419 1.39 16.59 -15.62
N PHE A 420 2.15 17.69 -15.67
CA PHE A 420 3.53 17.84 -15.26
C PHE A 420 3.62 18.86 -14.13
N SER A 421 4.72 18.92 -13.41
CA SER A 421 4.87 19.87 -12.30
C SER A 421 4.75 21.35 -12.73
N ASN A 422 4.98 21.67 -14.00
CA ASN A 422 4.93 23.04 -14.55
C ASN A 422 3.73 23.30 -15.49
N GLY A 423 2.82 22.34 -15.70
CA GLY A 423 1.67 22.57 -16.59
C GLY A 423 0.99 21.27 -17.06
N LEU A 424 0.01 21.45 -17.93
CA LEU A 424 -0.70 20.36 -18.61
C LEU A 424 -0.19 20.28 -20.06
N LEU A 425 0.55 19.23 -20.37
CA LEU A 425 1.07 18.98 -21.72
C LEU A 425 -0.01 18.36 -22.60
N GLU A 426 -0.36 19.01 -23.67
CA GLU A 426 -1.18 18.45 -24.73
C GLU A 426 -0.29 17.61 -25.68
N LEU A 427 -0.46 16.29 -25.64
CA LEU A 427 0.42 15.36 -26.35
C LEU A 427 0.35 15.52 -27.88
N SER A 428 -0.82 15.87 -28.42
CA SER A 428 -1.06 16.01 -29.87
C SER A 428 -0.28 17.19 -30.46
N THR A 429 -0.33 18.33 -29.80
CA THR A 429 0.24 19.61 -30.26
C THR A 429 1.62 19.89 -29.65
N GLY A 430 1.88 19.45 -28.43
CA GLY A 430 3.03 19.79 -27.59
C GLY A 430 2.86 21.10 -26.84
N ALA A 431 1.66 21.68 -26.87
CA ALA A 431 1.37 22.90 -26.12
C ALA A 431 1.35 22.60 -24.62
N LEU A 432 2.00 23.43 -23.84
CA LEU A 432 1.97 23.38 -22.37
C LEU A 432 0.95 24.43 -21.86
N HIS A 433 -0.15 23.94 -21.31
CA HIS A 433 -1.19 24.76 -20.69
C HIS A 433 -0.94 24.96 -19.20
N GLN A 434 -1.52 25.99 -18.60
CA GLN A 434 -1.42 26.18 -17.15
C GLN A 434 -2.19 25.08 -16.41
N THR A 435 -1.67 24.72 -15.23
CA THR A 435 -2.38 23.82 -14.31
C THR A 435 -3.72 24.42 -13.89
N SER A 436 -4.71 23.58 -13.69
CA SER A 436 -6.06 24.01 -13.28
C SER A 436 -6.66 22.98 -12.32
N ASP A 437 -7.23 23.45 -11.24
CA ASP A 437 -8.01 22.63 -10.30
C ASP A 437 -9.35 22.13 -10.89
N ALA A 438 -9.74 22.63 -12.05
CA ALA A 438 -10.84 22.08 -12.84
C ALA A 438 -10.43 20.83 -13.63
N TYR A 439 -9.14 20.58 -13.84
CA TYR A 439 -8.64 19.36 -14.48
C TYR A 439 -8.54 18.24 -13.45
N PHE A 440 -9.54 17.35 -13.47
CA PHE A 440 -9.58 16.20 -12.56
C PHE A 440 -8.78 15.04 -13.11
N CYS A 441 -7.56 14.88 -12.64
CA CYS A 441 -6.73 13.71 -12.90
C CYS A 441 -6.06 13.24 -11.60
N THR A 442 -5.81 11.94 -11.49
CA THR A 442 -5.23 11.31 -10.29
C THR A 442 -3.74 10.98 -10.45
N ASN A 443 -3.11 11.50 -11.49
CA ASN A 443 -1.72 11.21 -11.82
C ASN A 443 -1.02 12.45 -12.39
N ALA A 444 0.21 12.71 -11.97
CA ALA A 444 1.07 13.70 -12.59
C ALA A 444 2.51 13.17 -12.71
N VAL A 445 3.28 13.72 -13.63
CA VAL A 445 4.71 13.52 -13.72
C VAL A 445 5.40 14.46 -12.73
N ASP A 446 6.33 13.95 -11.93
CA ASP A 446 6.92 14.64 -10.78
C ASP A 446 7.87 15.80 -11.15
N PHE A 447 8.19 15.99 -12.44
CA PHE A 447 9.07 17.05 -12.93
C PHE A 447 8.42 17.87 -14.06
N GLY A 448 9.08 18.98 -14.46
CA GLY A 448 8.55 19.88 -15.51
C GLY A 448 8.81 19.35 -16.92
N TYR A 449 7.88 19.62 -17.83
CA TYR A 449 8.10 19.41 -19.26
C TYR A 449 8.98 20.52 -19.84
N GLU A 450 9.97 20.14 -20.67
CA GLU A 450 10.90 21.04 -21.33
C GLU A 450 10.79 20.83 -22.86
N ASP A 451 10.24 21.83 -23.57
CA ASP A 451 10.06 21.74 -25.03
C ASP A 451 11.40 21.83 -25.78
N ASP A 452 12.37 22.52 -25.22
CA ASP A 452 13.73 22.68 -25.76
C ASP A 452 14.73 21.63 -25.24
N ALA A 453 14.25 20.58 -24.55
CA ALA A 453 15.10 19.51 -24.06
C ALA A 453 16.00 18.94 -25.17
N PRO A 454 17.30 18.72 -24.92
CA PRO A 454 18.22 18.16 -25.88
C PRO A 454 17.85 16.71 -26.24
N ALA A 455 18.30 16.26 -27.41
CA ALA A 455 18.14 14.85 -27.79
C ALA A 455 18.82 13.94 -26.76
N PRO A 456 18.18 12.84 -26.36
CA PRO A 456 18.71 11.93 -25.33
C PRO A 456 19.73 10.97 -25.95
N GLU A 457 20.95 11.42 -26.16
CA GLU A 457 21.97 10.68 -26.92
C GLU A 457 22.40 9.37 -26.26
N ALA A 458 22.57 9.35 -24.94
CA ALA A 458 22.90 8.12 -24.21
C ALA A 458 21.75 7.09 -24.28
N TRP A 459 20.50 7.57 -24.20
CA TRP A 459 19.32 6.72 -24.40
C TRP A 459 19.25 6.15 -25.82
N LEU A 460 19.45 6.97 -26.85
CA LEU A 460 19.45 6.54 -28.25
C LEU A 460 20.60 5.57 -28.53
N GLY A 461 21.77 5.80 -27.94
CA GLY A 461 22.91 4.88 -27.98
C GLY A 461 22.58 3.53 -27.34
N PHE A 462 21.99 3.54 -26.15
CA PHE A 462 21.53 2.33 -25.48
C PHE A 462 20.50 1.55 -26.32
N LEU A 463 19.53 2.24 -26.94
CA LEU A 463 18.59 1.59 -27.86
C LEU A 463 19.27 1.04 -29.12
N GLY A 464 20.33 1.70 -29.60
CA GLY A 464 21.16 1.21 -30.68
C GLY A 464 21.85 -0.12 -30.37
N ASP A 465 22.28 -0.27 -29.11
CA ASP A 465 22.89 -1.50 -28.61
C ASP A 465 21.86 -2.62 -28.35
N LEU A 466 20.65 -2.26 -27.90
CA LEU A 466 19.55 -3.21 -27.66
C LEU A 466 19.01 -3.80 -28.97
N PHE A 467 18.80 -2.96 -29.95
CA PHE A 467 18.15 -3.27 -31.23
C PHE A 467 19.05 -2.87 -32.41
N PRO A 468 20.19 -3.56 -32.61
CA PRO A 468 21.10 -3.22 -33.69
C PRO A 468 20.41 -3.48 -35.05
N LYS A 469 20.29 -2.43 -35.87
CA LYS A 469 19.64 -2.45 -37.23
C LYS A 469 18.13 -2.78 -37.21
N ASP A 470 17.48 -2.84 -36.05
CA ASP A 470 16.06 -3.08 -35.93
C ASP A 470 15.35 -1.79 -35.50
N GLN A 471 14.93 -1.01 -36.51
CA GLN A 471 14.25 0.26 -36.29
C GLN A 471 12.82 0.06 -35.81
N GLU A 472 12.13 -1.01 -36.25
CA GLU A 472 10.77 -1.27 -35.89
C GLU A 472 10.63 -1.55 -34.37
N SER A 473 11.55 -2.32 -33.77
CA SER A 473 11.57 -2.52 -32.32
C SER A 473 11.86 -1.23 -31.57
N LYS A 474 12.71 -0.34 -32.09
CA LYS A 474 12.92 0.99 -31.45
C LYS A 474 11.66 1.83 -31.54
N ASP A 475 11.01 1.84 -32.70
CA ASP A 475 9.77 2.59 -32.93
C ASP A 475 8.63 2.05 -32.04
N ALA A 476 8.49 0.74 -31.93
CA ALA A 476 7.50 0.11 -31.06
C ALA A 476 7.75 0.43 -29.57
N LEU A 477 9.02 0.45 -29.12
CA LEU A 477 9.36 0.85 -27.76
C LEU A 477 9.07 2.34 -27.52
N GLN A 478 9.36 3.21 -28.48
CA GLN A 478 9.05 4.63 -28.42
C GLN A 478 7.54 4.87 -28.30
N GLU A 479 6.76 4.15 -29.09
CA GLU A 479 5.30 4.19 -29.03
C GLU A 479 4.75 3.66 -27.71
N LEU A 480 5.33 2.59 -27.13
CA LEU A 480 4.98 2.10 -25.80
C LEU A 480 5.25 3.15 -24.70
N PHE A 481 6.39 3.82 -24.75
CA PHE A 481 6.72 4.89 -23.81
C PHE A 481 5.71 6.03 -23.88
N GLY A 482 5.37 6.47 -25.10
CA GLY A 482 4.36 7.49 -25.32
C GLY A 482 2.96 7.06 -24.91
N TYR A 483 2.59 5.80 -25.17
CA TYR A 483 1.32 5.21 -24.74
C TYR A 483 1.21 5.11 -23.22
N PHE A 484 2.28 4.75 -22.51
CA PHE A 484 2.29 4.71 -21.05
C PHE A 484 2.28 6.09 -20.42
N LEU A 485 2.81 7.11 -21.09
CA LEU A 485 2.74 8.50 -20.68
C LEU A 485 1.32 9.08 -20.83
N SER A 486 0.64 8.73 -21.93
CA SER A 486 -0.73 9.19 -22.22
C SER A 486 -1.76 8.63 -21.24
N PRO A 487 -2.84 9.34 -20.88
CA PRO A 487 -3.99 8.75 -20.20
C PRO A 487 -4.86 7.86 -21.11
N ASP A 488 -4.76 7.98 -22.45
CA ASP A 488 -5.55 7.22 -23.41
C ASP A 488 -5.23 5.71 -23.36
N THR A 489 -6.23 4.88 -23.14
CA THR A 489 -6.15 3.40 -23.09
C THR A 489 -6.74 2.73 -24.31
N SER A 490 -7.24 3.48 -25.29
CA SER A 490 -8.03 3.00 -26.45
C SER A 490 -7.30 1.96 -27.32
N GLN A 491 -5.95 1.97 -27.34
CA GLN A 491 -5.15 0.99 -28.05
C GLN A 491 -5.27 -0.43 -27.46
N GLN A 492 -5.68 -0.54 -26.18
CA GLN A 492 -5.93 -1.81 -25.48
C GLN A 492 -4.73 -2.76 -25.51
N LYS A 493 -3.50 -2.26 -25.41
CA LYS A 493 -2.26 -3.03 -25.56
C LYS A 493 -1.50 -3.21 -24.25
N ILE A 494 -0.79 -4.31 -24.19
CA ILE A 494 0.11 -4.73 -23.10
C ILE A 494 1.52 -4.80 -23.67
N GLY A 495 2.49 -4.12 -23.06
CA GLY A 495 3.90 -4.27 -23.44
C GLY A 495 4.47 -5.59 -22.91
N LEU A 496 5.15 -6.36 -23.75
CA LEU A 496 5.83 -7.59 -23.35
C LEU A 496 7.28 -7.56 -23.87
N ILE A 497 8.25 -7.54 -22.96
CA ILE A 497 9.67 -7.55 -23.31
C ILE A 497 10.29 -8.87 -22.85
N VAL A 498 10.74 -9.66 -23.83
CA VAL A 498 11.36 -10.97 -23.62
C VAL A 498 12.85 -10.90 -23.90
N GLY A 499 13.68 -11.55 -23.12
CA GLY A 499 15.12 -11.63 -23.39
C GLY A 499 15.91 -12.24 -22.24
N PRO A 500 17.20 -12.58 -22.45
CA PRO A 500 18.04 -13.24 -21.46
C PRO A 500 18.27 -12.37 -20.21
N LYS A 501 18.84 -12.96 -19.17
CA LYS A 501 19.30 -12.20 -18.01
C LYS A 501 20.29 -11.12 -18.44
N ARG A 502 20.25 -9.96 -17.78
CA ARG A 502 21.13 -8.81 -18.07
C ARG A 502 21.04 -8.30 -19.53
N SER A 503 19.84 -8.35 -20.13
CA SER A 503 19.60 -7.84 -21.48
C SER A 503 19.10 -6.38 -21.53
N GLY A 504 19.08 -5.66 -20.42
CA GLY A 504 18.60 -4.26 -20.37
C GLY A 504 17.13 -4.07 -20.02
N LYS A 505 16.33 -5.15 -19.87
CA LYS A 505 14.90 -5.07 -19.47
C LYS A 505 14.68 -4.21 -18.22
N GLY A 506 15.45 -4.48 -17.16
CA GLY A 506 15.36 -3.72 -15.91
C GLY A 506 15.79 -2.26 -16.05
N THR A 507 16.68 -1.94 -16.98
CA THR A 507 17.08 -0.56 -17.28
C THR A 507 15.94 0.20 -17.96
N ILE A 508 15.29 -0.41 -18.97
CA ILE A 508 14.08 0.14 -19.59
C ILE A 508 12.99 0.43 -18.52
N ALA A 509 12.73 -0.54 -17.64
CA ALA A 509 11.74 -0.38 -16.58
C ALA A 509 12.09 0.77 -15.61
N ARG A 510 13.38 0.92 -15.24
CA ARG A 510 13.82 2.00 -14.34
C ARG A 510 13.67 3.38 -14.99
N VAL A 511 14.04 3.52 -16.25
CA VAL A 511 13.88 4.78 -17.01
C VAL A 511 12.40 5.12 -17.13
N LEU A 512 11.56 4.16 -17.51
CA LEU A 512 10.12 4.35 -17.61
C LEU A 512 9.49 4.70 -16.25
N SER A 513 9.95 4.06 -15.17
CA SER A 513 9.49 4.37 -13.82
C SER A 513 9.87 5.78 -13.37
N ALA A 514 11.05 6.23 -13.72
CA ALA A 514 11.47 7.61 -13.42
C ALA A 514 10.71 8.62 -14.27
N MET A 515 10.44 8.29 -15.55
CA MET A 515 9.67 9.15 -16.46
C MET A 515 8.23 9.35 -16.00
N LEU A 516 7.57 8.30 -15.54
CA LEU A 516 6.16 8.38 -15.12
C LEU A 516 5.97 8.87 -13.68
N GLY A 517 7.01 8.80 -12.84
CA GLY A 517 6.92 9.02 -11.40
C GLY A 517 6.55 7.73 -10.63
N ARG A 518 7.18 7.52 -9.48
CA ARG A 518 6.99 6.29 -8.68
C ARG A 518 5.57 6.14 -8.13
N SER A 519 4.91 7.25 -7.82
CA SER A 519 3.52 7.30 -7.34
C SER A 519 2.53 6.72 -8.36
N ASN A 520 2.83 6.79 -9.66
CA ASN A 520 1.97 6.37 -10.75
C ASN A 520 2.17 4.90 -11.17
N ILE A 521 3.04 4.17 -10.48
CA ILE A 521 3.44 2.81 -10.87
C ILE A 521 3.18 1.83 -9.72
N CYS A 522 2.86 0.60 -10.08
CA CYS A 522 2.82 -0.53 -9.16
C CYS A 522 3.56 -1.74 -9.76
N GLY A 523 3.97 -2.67 -8.90
CA GLY A 523 4.72 -3.87 -9.28
C GLY A 523 4.02 -5.15 -8.84
N PRO A 524 2.83 -5.49 -9.38
CA PRO A 524 2.18 -6.75 -9.04
C PRO A 524 2.93 -7.93 -9.64
N THR A 525 2.75 -9.12 -9.07
CA THR A 525 3.10 -10.38 -9.75
C THR A 525 1.93 -10.84 -10.63
N LEU A 526 2.18 -11.65 -11.66
CA LEU A 526 1.09 -12.26 -12.43
C LEU A 526 0.13 -13.05 -11.53
N GLY A 527 0.68 -13.80 -10.57
CA GLY A 527 -0.14 -14.58 -9.63
C GLY A 527 -1.06 -13.73 -8.77
N SER A 528 -0.62 -12.53 -8.35
CA SER A 528 -1.43 -11.64 -7.53
C SER A 528 -2.66 -11.10 -8.25
N LEU A 529 -2.64 -10.98 -9.59
CA LEU A 529 -3.79 -10.52 -10.37
C LEU A 529 -5.00 -11.47 -10.28
N GLY A 530 -4.76 -12.74 -9.96
CA GLY A 530 -5.82 -13.73 -9.74
C GLY A 530 -6.29 -13.86 -8.29
N MET A 531 -5.76 -13.05 -7.35
CA MET A 531 -6.10 -13.11 -5.92
C MET A 531 -7.18 -12.10 -5.56
N ASP A 532 -7.90 -12.38 -4.47
CA ASP A 532 -8.75 -11.40 -3.83
C ASP A 532 -7.87 -10.22 -3.38
N PHE A 533 -8.34 -9.00 -3.52
CA PHE A 533 -7.57 -7.75 -3.30
C PHE A 533 -6.34 -7.55 -4.20
N GLY A 534 -6.04 -8.46 -5.14
CA GLY A 534 -4.86 -8.37 -6.00
C GLY A 534 -4.89 -7.17 -6.96
N LEU A 535 -6.07 -6.62 -7.21
CA LEU A 535 -6.26 -5.43 -8.06
C LEU A 535 -6.21 -4.11 -7.27
N GLN A 536 -6.29 -4.14 -5.94
CA GLN A 536 -6.23 -2.93 -5.12
C GLN A 536 -5.00 -2.05 -5.41
N PRO A 537 -3.78 -2.60 -5.57
CA PRO A 537 -2.60 -1.79 -5.90
C PRO A 537 -2.64 -1.11 -7.27
N LEU A 538 -3.57 -1.47 -8.16
CA LEU A 538 -3.70 -0.90 -9.50
C LEU A 538 -4.58 0.36 -9.51
N VAL A 539 -5.42 0.55 -8.48
CA VAL A 539 -6.31 1.72 -8.40
C VAL A 539 -5.46 3.00 -8.41
N ASN A 540 -5.83 3.96 -9.24
CA ASN A 540 -5.13 5.22 -9.45
C ASN A 540 -3.66 5.04 -9.94
N LYS A 541 -3.29 3.90 -10.54
CA LYS A 541 -1.97 3.69 -11.14
C LYS A 541 -2.04 3.71 -12.66
N ARG A 542 -1.05 4.35 -13.26
CA ARG A 542 -0.95 4.49 -14.72
C ARG A 542 -0.31 3.26 -15.36
N LEU A 543 0.64 2.63 -14.66
CA LEU A 543 1.39 1.48 -15.17
C LEU A 543 1.64 0.42 -14.10
N ALA A 544 1.39 -0.83 -14.44
CA ALA A 544 1.79 -2.00 -13.67
C ALA A 544 2.99 -2.67 -14.36
N ILE A 545 4.15 -2.72 -13.68
CA ILE A 545 5.36 -3.38 -14.19
C ILE A 545 5.48 -4.75 -13.52
N ILE A 546 5.36 -5.81 -14.30
CA ILE A 546 5.52 -7.19 -13.86
C ILE A 546 6.92 -7.65 -14.25
N SER A 547 7.81 -7.75 -13.27
CA SER A 547 9.25 -8.00 -13.51
C SER A 547 9.63 -9.46 -13.76
N ASP A 548 8.76 -10.41 -13.46
CA ASP A 548 8.91 -11.84 -13.77
C ASP A 548 7.53 -12.45 -14.03
N ALA A 549 7.34 -12.95 -15.24
CA ALA A 549 6.05 -13.51 -15.68
C ALA A 549 5.90 -15.01 -15.34
N ARG A 550 6.65 -15.52 -14.38
CA ARG A 550 6.53 -16.91 -13.95
C ARG A 550 5.27 -17.13 -13.13
N LEU A 551 4.51 -18.14 -13.52
CA LEU A 551 3.34 -18.58 -12.81
C LEU A 551 3.69 -19.80 -11.94
N GLY A 552 3.32 -19.73 -10.66
CA GLY A 552 3.41 -20.90 -9.78
C GLY A 552 2.42 -22.00 -10.22
N TYR A 553 2.73 -23.25 -9.91
CA TYR A 553 1.90 -24.42 -10.26
C TYR A 553 0.44 -24.34 -9.77
N ARG A 554 0.18 -23.53 -8.72
CA ARG A 554 -1.16 -23.36 -8.13
C ARG A 554 -1.87 -22.08 -8.58
N SER A 555 -1.30 -21.30 -9.51
CA SER A 555 -1.93 -20.05 -9.96
C SER A 555 -3.14 -20.33 -10.83
N ASP A 556 -4.24 -19.62 -10.59
CA ASP A 556 -5.43 -19.64 -11.44
C ASP A 556 -5.17 -18.85 -12.72
N GLN A 557 -4.63 -19.54 -13.72
CA GLN A 557 -4.27 -18.94 -15.01
C GLN A 557 -5.49 -18.36 -15.74
N ALA A 558 -6.66 -18.97 -15.62
CA ALA A 558 -7.86 -18.48 -16.27
C ALA A 558 -8.30 -17.14 -15.73
N ARG A 559 -8.28 -16.98 -14.39
CA ARG A 559 -8.61 -15.71 -13.72
C ARG A 559 -7.59 -14.62 -14.03
N ILE A 560 -6.30 -14.96 -14.15
CA ILE A 560 -5.24 -14.00 -14.53
C ILE A 560 -5.47 -13.49 -15.96
N VAL A 561 -5.75 -14.39 -16.91
CA VAL A 561 -6.04 -14.05 -18.32
C VAL A 561 -7.29 -13.18 -18.41
N GLU A 562 -8.37 -13.56 -17.73
CA GLU A 562 -9.61 -12.78 -17.65
C GLU A 562 -9.34 -11.37 -17.11
N THR A 563 -8.56 -11.24 -16.03
CA THR A 563 -8.18 -9.95 -15.44
C THR A 563 -7.40 -9.08 -16.41
N LEU A 564 -6.39 -9.65 -17.10
CA LEU A 564 -5.59 -8.91 -18.09
C LEU A 564 -6.46 -8.45 -19.26
N LEU A 565 -7.37 -9.32 -19.75
CA LEU A 565 -8.30 -8.98 -20.82
C LEU A 565 -9.29 -7.90 -20.41
N SER A 566 -9.89 -8.01 -19.24
CA SER A 566 -10.86 -7.02 -18.74
C SER A 566 -10.24 -5.65 -18.52
N ILE A 567 -9.06 -5.58 -17.87
CA ILE A 567 -8.38 -4.29 -17.64
C ILE A 567 -7.93 -3.68 -18.97
N SER A 568 -7.24 -4.46 -19.83
CA SER A 568 -6.81 -3.95 -21.13
C SER A 568 -7.99 -3.69 -22.08
N GLY A 569 -9.14 -4.30 -21.86
CA GLY A 569 -10.38 -4.11 -22.61
C GLY A 569 -11.22 -2.93 -22.16
N GLU A 570 -10.79 -2.22 -21.10
CA GLU A 570 -11.52 -1.08 -20.51
C GLU A 570 -12.88 -1.45 -19.90
N ASP A 571 -13.01 -2.70 -19.42
CA ASP A 571 -14.22 -3.13 -18.73
C ASP A 571 -14.37 -2.43 -17.38
N VAL A 572 -15.62 -2.22 -16.95
CA VAL A 572 -15.91 -1.75 -15.61
C VAL A 572 -15.72 -2.90 -14.64
N LEU A 573 -14.87 -2.70 -13.65
CA LEU A 573 -14.52 -3.69 -12.63
C LEU A 573 -14.91 -3.20 -11.24
N THR A 574 -15.33 -4.13 -10.38
CA THR A 574 -15.44 -3.89 -8.94
C THR A 574 -14.20 -4.46 -8.28
N VAL A 575 -13.40 -3.60 -7.68
CA VAL A 575 -12.15 -3.92 -7.01
C VAL A 575 -12.38 -3.95 -5.50
N PRO A 576 -12.35 -5.14 -4.86
CA PRO A 576 -12.39 -5.23 -3.41
C PRO A 576 -11.15 -4.54 -2.81
N ARG A 577 -11.37 -3.71 -1.78
CA ARG A 577 -10.31 -2.99 -1.07
C ARG A 577 -10.32 -3.38 0.39
N LYS A 578 -9.16 -3.75 0.92
CA LYS A 578 -9.05 -4.16 2.32
C LYS A 578 -9.30 -2.98 3.25
N TYR A 579 -10.27 -3.11 4.15
CA TYR A 579 -10.70 -2.07 5.11
C TYR A 579 -11.28 -0.78 4.51
N MET A 580 -11.61 -0.78 3.24
CA MET A 580 -12.18 0.36 2.53
C MET A 580 -13.41 -0.10 1.74
N THR A 581 -14.24 0.86 1.32
CA THR A 581 -15.32 0.58 0.37
C THR A 581 -14.76 0.06 -0.94
N GLU A 582 -15.46 -0.88 -1.58
CA GLU A 582 -15.13 -1.37 -2.91
C GLU A 582 -15.05 -0.20 -3.90
N TRP A 583 -14.07 -0.27 -4.78
CA TRP A 583 -13.93 0.70 -5.86
C TRP A 583 -14.54 0.12 -7.14
N THR A 584 -15.39 0.87 -7.82
CA THR A 584 -16.00 0.43 -9.08
C THR A 584 -15.70 1.45 -10.17
N GLY A 585 -15.17 0.99 -11.30
CA GLY A 585 -14.83 1.84 -12.44
C GLY A 585 -13.93 1.12 -13.43
N LYS A 586 -13.44 1.88 -14.43
CA LYS A 586 -12.41 1.40 -15.35
C LYS A 586 -11.03 1.66 -14.74
N LEU A 587 -10.18 0.64 -14.70
CA LEU A 587 -8.78 0.80 -14.29
C LEU A 587 -7.97 1.36 -15.46
N PRO A 588 -7.40 2.57 -15.35
CA PRO A 588 -6.60 3.17 -16.44
C PRO A 588 -5.20 2.55 -16.52
N THR A 589 -4.95 1.50 -15.74
CA THR A 589 -3.63 0.87 -15.59
C THR A 589 -3.28 0.04 -16.81
N ARG A 590 -2.14 0.33 -17.43
CA ARG A 590 -1.55 -0.50 -18.47
C ARG A 590 -0.56 -1.47 -17.87
N PHE A 591 -0.18 -2.47 -18.65
CA PHE A 591 0.79 -3.47 -18.20
C PHE A 591 2.06 -3.45 -19.05
N LEU A 592 3.20 -3.53 -18.37
CA LEU A 592 4.50 -3.87 -18.97
C LEU A 592 5.01 -5.14 -18.28
N ILE A 593 5.14 -6.21 -19.06
CA ILE A 593 5.61 -7.50 -18.59
C ILE A 593 7.05 -7.72 -19.05
N LEU A 594 7.95 -7.98 -18.11
CA LEU A 594 9.36 -8.26 -18.37
C LEU A 594 9.64 -9.72 -18.00
N THR A 595 10.14 -10.51 -18.94
CA THR A 595 10.38 -11.93 -18.70
C THR A 595 11.64 -12.43 -19.39
N ASN A 596 12.18 -13.56 -18.92
CA ASN A 596 13.31 -14.20 -19.60
C ASN A 596 12.85 -15.21 -20.65
N GLU A 597 11.62 -15.68 -20.57
CA GLU A 597 10.99 -16.65 -21.46
C GLU A 597 9.53 -16.27 -21.73
N LEU A 598 8.96 -16.75 -22.78
CA LEU A 598 7.54 -16.47 -23.09
C LEU A 598 6.62 -17.02 -21.99
N PRO A 599 5.68 -16.22 -21.47
CA PRO A 599 4.78 -16.66 -20.42
C PRO A 599 3.77 -17.68 -20.98
N ARG A 600 3.52 -18.74 -20.20
CA ARG A 600 2.48 -19.74 -20.53
C ARG A 600 1.16 -19.27 -19.94
N LEU A 601 0.35 -18.58 -20.73
CA LEU A 601 -0.96 -18.08 -20.38
C LEU A 601 -2.01 -18.86 -21.16
N ASN A 602 -2.83 -19.68 -20.47
CA ASN A 602 -3.86 -20.48 -21.12
C ASN A 602 -5.02 -19.59 -21.59
N ASP A 603 -4.96 -19.16 -22.84
CA ASP A 603 -6.02 -18.42 -23.53
C ASP A 603 -6.44 -19.19 -24.80
N THR A 604 -7.46 -20.04 -24.66
CA THR A 604 -7.97 -20.84 -25.78
C THR A 604 -8.59 -20.00 -26.89
N SER A 605 -8.92 -18.74 -26.63
CA SER A 605 -9.49 -17.80 -27.61
C SER A 605 -8.42 -17.10 -28.46
N GLY A 606 -7.17 -17.02 -27.94
CA GLY A 606 -6.10 -16.24 -28.55
C GLY A 606 -6.25 -14.72 -28.42
N ALA A 607 -7.27 -14.26 -27.69
CA ALA A 607 -7.57 -12.82 -27.55
C ALA A 607 -6.43 -12.05 -26.85
N LEU A 608 -5.78 -12.69 -25.86
CA LEU A 608 -4.70 -12.07 -25.09
C LEU A 608 -3.43 -11.89 -25.95
N ALA A 609 -3.09 -12.85 -26.83
CA ALA A 609 -1.94 -12.72 -27.72
C ALA A 609 -2.03 -11.47 -28.60
N GLY A 610 -3.24 -11.19 -29.12
CA GLY A 610 -3.51 -9.99 -29.89
C GLY A 610 -3.39 -8.65 -29.11
N ARG A 611 -3.33 -8.71 -27.76
CA ARG A 611 -3.12 -7.53 -26.92
C ARG A 611 -1.65 -7.18 -26.71
N PHE A 612 -0.73 -8.11 -26.97
CA PHE A 612 0.70 -7.84 -26.74
C PHE A 612 1.35 -7.01 -27.85
N VAL A 613 2.16 -6.05 -27.44
CA VAL A 613 3.24 -5.47 -28.23
C VAL A 613 4.52 -6.13 -27.74
N LEU A 614 5.03 -7.09 -28.50
CA LEU A 614 6.14 -7.94 -28.12
C LEU A 614 7.47 -7.37 -28.62
N LEU A 615 8.47 -7.29 -27.75
CA LEU A 615 9.84 -6.91 -28.07
C LEU A 615 10.80 -8.00 -27.61
N CYS A 616 11.67 -8.45 -28.51
CA CYS A 616 12.66 -9.48 -28.24
C CYS A 616 14.06 -8.87 -28.09
N LEU A 617 14.66 -9.03 -26.89
CA LEU A 617 16.05 -8.68 -26.64
C LEU A 617 16.92 -9.93 -26.80
N THR A 618 17.91 -9.89 -27.68
CA THR A 618 18.75 -11.05 -27.99
C THR A 618 20.10 -11.01 -27.30
N ARG A 619 20.57 -9.82 -26.91
CA ARG A 619 21.90 -9.60 -26.33
C ARG A 619 21.86 -9.65 -24.81
N SER A 620 22.89 -10.23 -24.19
CA SER A 620 23.15 -10.20 -22.75
C SER A 620 24.46 -9.48 -22.47
N TRP A 621 24.48 -8.63 -21.47
CA TRP A 621 25.69 -7.96 -20.94
C TRP A 621 26.20 -8.60 -19.66
N PHE A 622 25.80 -9.85 -19.39
CA PHE A 622 26.25 -10.57 -18.19
C PHE A 622 27.77 -10.56 -18.08
N GLY A 623 28.31 -10.03 -16.97
CA GLY A 623 29.75 -9.85 -16.73
C GLY A 623 30.40 -8.62 -17.40
N HIS A 624 29.60 -7.79 -18.10
CA HIS A 624 30.03 -6.57 -18.77
C HIS A 624 29.04 -5.42 -18.51
N GLU A 625 28.42 -5.41 -17.32
CA GLU A 625 27.41 -4.42 -16.95
C GLU A 625 28.04 -3.04 -16.72
N ASP A 626 27.46 -1.98 -17.34
CA ASP A 626 27.75 -0.60 -16.98
C ASP A 626 26.91 -0.19 -15.77
N THR A 627 27.54 -0.09 -14.60
CA THR A 627 26.88 0.28 -13.34
C THR A 627 26.39 1.73 -13.33
N GLU A 628 26.98 2.61 -14.14
CA GLU A 628 26.61 4.03 -14.26
C GLU A 628 25.53 4.30 -15.31
N LEU A 629 25.24 3.32 -16.17
CA LEU A 629 24.30 3.49 -17.29
C LEU A 629 22.96 4.07 -16.84
N THR A 630 22.36 3.52 -15.77
CA THR A 630 21.06 4.00 -15.28
C THR A 630 21.12 5.48 -14.90
N GLN A 631 22.18 5.93 -14.24
CA GLN A 631 22.33 7.33 -13.83
C GLN A 631 22.51 8.25 -15.05
N LYS A 632 23.29 7.83 -16.05
CA LYS A 632 23.47 8.56 -17.33
C LYS A 632 22.13 8.74 -18.04
N LEU A 633 21.32 7.67 -18.12
CA LEU A 633 20.00 7.71 -18.76
C LEU A 633 19.00 8.57 -18.00
N LEU A 634 19.02 8.52 -16.68
CA LEU A 634 18.12 9.34 -15.85
C LEU A 634 18.43 10.84 -15.92
N ALA A 635 19.65 11.21 -16.24
CA ALA A 635 20.02 12.61 -16.49
C ALA A 635 19.40 13.17 -17.80
N GLU A 636 18.98 12.30 -18.73
CA GLU A 636 18.36 12.67 -20.00
C GLU A 636 16.83 12.57 -20.00
N LEU A 637 16.18 12.42 -18.81
CA LEU A 637 14.72 12.24 -18.73
C LEU A 637 13.90 13.28 -19.49
N PRO A 638 14.20 14.60 -19.47
CA PRO A 638 13.45 15.57 -20.28
C PRO A 638 13.48 15.24 -21.78
N GLY A 639 14.65 14.89 -22.31
CA GLY A 639 14.80 14.44 -23.70
C GLY A 639 14.08 13.13 -24.00
N ILE A 640 14.06 12.18 -23.04
CA ILE A 640 13.34 10.90 -23.19
C ILE A 640 11.83 11.12 -23.19
N VAL A 641 11.31 12.06 -22.40
CA VAL A 641 9.89 12.45 -22.46
C VAL A 641 9.52 12.98 -23.84
N LYS A 642 10.32 13.91 -24.37
CA LYS A 642 10.10 14.46 -25.71
C LYS A 642 10.13 13.36 -26.78
N TRP A 643 11.11 12.48 -26.73
CA TRP A 643 11.20 11.30 -27.58
C TRP A 643 9.94 10.42 -27.45
N SER A 644 9.41 10.23 -26.24
CA SER A 644 8.19 9.46 -26.01
C SER A 644 6.94 10.11 -26.59
N VAL A 645 6.82 11.45 -26.49
CA VAL A 645 5.72 12.22 -27.09
C VAL A 645 5.73 12.09 -28.63
N GLU A 646 6.90 12.09 -29.26
CA GLU A 646 7.04 11.82 -30.70
C GLU A 646 6.52 10.43 -31.07
N GLY A 647 6.82 9.42 -30.26
CA GLY A 647 6.31 8.07 -30.44
C GLY A 647 4.78 8.00 -30.32
N TYR A 648 4.22 8.69 -29.31
CA TYR A 648 2.77 8.80 -29.14
C TYR A 648 2.09 9.43 -30.38
N ARG A 649 2.62 10.55 -30.87
CA ARG A 649 2.11 11.22 -32.07
C ARG A 649 2.12 10.33 -33.30
N ARG A 650 3.21 9.59 -33.51
CA ARG A 650 3.30 8.61 -34.58
C ARG A 650 2.28 7.49 -34.45
N LEU A 651 2.07 6.99 -33.22
CA LEU A 651 1.04 5.99 -32.91
C LEU A 651 -0.36 6.51 -33.24
N GLN A 652 -0.69 7.73 -32.81
CA GLN A 652 -2.00 8.36 -33.09
C GLN A 652 -2.23 8.56 -34.57
N GLN A 653 -1.24 9.04 -35.32
CA GLN A 653 -1.35 9.23 -36.78
C GLN A 653 -1.61 7.92 -37.53
N ARG A 654 -0.98 6.81 -37.09
CA ARG A 654 -1.14 5.51 -37.69
C ARG A 654 -2.37 4.76 -37.17
N GLY A 655 -2.84 5.07 -35.99
CA GLY A 655 -3.97 4.42 -35.33
C GLY A 655 -3.69 3.02 -34.75
N ARG A 656 -2.47 2.50 -34.89
CA ARG A 656 -2.05 1.18 -34.38
C ARG A 656 -0.54 1.13 -34.12
N PHE A 657 -0.12 0.27 -33.20
CA PHE A 657 1.30 0.02 -32.95
C PHE A 657 2.06 -0.56 -34.16
N VAL A 658 3.35 -0.25 -34.22
CA VAL A 658 4.29 -1.05 -35.04
C VAL A 658 4.40 -2.43 -34.35
N MET A 659 4.29 -3.47 -35.19
CA MET A 659 4.56 -4.84 -34.77
C MET A 659 5.87 -5.27 -35.45
N PRO A 660 6.99 -5.37 -34.69
CA PRO A 660 8.29 -5.63 -35.29
C PRO A 660 8.36 -7.01 -35.94
N ASP A 661 8.86 -7.09 -37.16
CA ASP A 661 9.08 -8.38 -37.85
C ASP A 661 10.01 -9.30 -37.05
N ALA A 662 11.00 -8.73 -36.36
CA ALA A 662 11.90 -9.47 -35.46
C ALA A 662 11.17 -10.20 -34.29
N SER A 663 9.97 -9.77 -33.94
CA SER A 663 9.14 -10.37 -32.88
C SER A 663 8.07 -11.33 -33.40
N ALA A 664 7.91 -11.44 -34.72
CA ALA A 664 6.83 -12.22 -35.34
C ALA A 664 6.88 -13.72 -34.95
N ALA A 665 8.07 -14.32 -34.98
CA ALA A 665 8.24 -15.72 -34.57
C ALA A 665 7.93 -15.95 -33.09
N ALA A 666 8.35 -15.05 -32.21
CA ALA A 666 8.07 -15.15 -30.77
C ALA A 666 6.58 -14.88 -30.45
N LEU A 667 5.92 -14.01 -31.21
CA LEU A 667 4.48 -13.80 -31.10
C LEU A 667 3.71 -15.05 -31.51
N GLN A 668 4.12 -15.69 -32.60
CA GLN A 668 3.53 -16.96 -33.04
C GLN A 668 3.75 -18.06 -31.99
N GLU A 669 4.93 -18.18 -31.40
CA GLU A 669 5.20 -19.13 -30.33
C GLU A 669 4.32 -18.83 -29.10
N LEU A 670 4.11 -17.57 -28.74
CA LEU A 670 3.21 -17.17 -27.67
C LEU A 670 1.76 -17.60 -27.94
N GLU A 671 1.28 -17.43 -29.18
CA GLU A 671 -0.04 -17.90 -29.62
C GLU A 671 -0.16 -19.43 -29.50
N ASP A 672 0.85 -20.17 -29.93
CA ASP A 672 0.90 -21.62 -29.87
C ASP A 672 0.94 -22.13 -28.41
N LEU A 673 1.63 -21.42 -27.53
CA LEU A 673 1.64 -21.71 -26.09
C LEU A 673 0.29 -21.42 -25.43
N ALA A 674 -0.38 -20.36 -25.84
CA ALA A 674 -1.68 -19.94 -25.32
C ALA A 674 -2.82 -20.81 -25.81
N SER A 675 -2.84 -21.16 -27.10
CA SER A 675 -3.88 -21.97 -27.73
C SER A 675 -3.31 -23.09 -28.63
N PRO A 676 -2.90 -24.19 -28.05
CA PRO A 676 -2.35 -25.31 -28.80
C PRO A 676 -3.30 -25.93 -29.81
N VAL A 677 -4.61 -25.75 -29.59
CA VAL A 677 -5.63 -26.19 -30.56
C VAL A 677 -5.56 -25.31 -31.82
N MET A 678 -5.25 -24.01 -31.69
CA MET A 678 -5.00 -23.14 -32.84
C MET A 678 -3.73 -23.56 -33.60
N ALA A 679 -2.65 -23.90 -32.88
CA ALA A 679 -1.45 -24.44 -33.50
C ALA A 679 -1.74 -25.73 -34.30
N PHE A 680 -2.49 -26.67 -33.74
CA PHE A 680 -2.95 -27.87 -34.42
C PHE A 680 -3.76 -27.54 -35.67
N VAL A 681 -4.72 -26.61 -35.57
CA VAL A 681 -5.53 -26.20 -36.73
C VAL A 681 -4.65 -25.63 -37.83
N ARG A 682 -3.72 -24.72 -37.49
CA ARG A 682 -2.79 -24.10 -38.45
C ARG A 682 -1.89 -25.14 -39.10
N ASP A 683 -1.33 -26.08 -38.33
CA ASP A 683 -0.30 -26.99 -38.82
C ASP A 683 -0.87 -28.20 -39.55
N CYS A 684 -2.02 -28.74 -39.05
CA CYS A 684 -2.56 -30.01 -39.51
C CYS A 684 -3.89 -29.91 -40.26
N CYS A 685 -4.58 -28.75 -40.23
CA CYS A 685 -5.92 -28.62 -40.78
C CYS A 685 -5.99 -27.62 -41.95
N GLU A 686 -7.00 -27.79 -42.76
CA GLU A 686 -7.47 -26.83 -43.77
C GLU A 686 -8.85 -26.33 -43.35
N VAL A 687 -9.08 -25.01 -43.42
CA VAL A 687 -10.35 -24.36 -43.04
C VAL A 687 -11.02 -23.86 -44.30
N GLY A 688 -12.25 -24.25 -44.54
CA GLY A 688 -13.01 -23.83 -45.71
C GLY A 688 -14.48 -24.22 -45.61
N PRO A 689 -15.40 -23.48 -46.28
CA PRO A 689 -16.86 -23.66 -46.08
C PRO A 689 -17.37 -25.02 -46.53
N ASP A 690 -16.69 -25.64 -47.49
CA ASP A 690 -17.12 -26.94 -48.10
C ASP A 690 -16.41 -28.14 -47.45
N LEU A 691 -15.58 -27.90 -46.44
CA LEU A 691 -14.85 -28.96 -45.78
C LEU A 691 -15.65 -29.55 -44.59
N SER A 692 -15.48 -30.85 -44.37
CA SER A 692 -16.09 -31.49 -43.19
C SER A 692 -15.32 -32.72 -42.76
N ILE A 693 -15.25 -32.94 -41.44
CA ILE A 693 -14.55 -34.06 -40.86
C ILE A 693 -15.34 -34.67 -39.70
N GLU A 694 -15.28 -35.97 -39.51
CA GLU A 694 -15.82 -36.63 -38.33
C GLU A 694 -15.11 -36.17 -37.07
N VAL A 695 -15.89 -35.84 -36.02
CA VAL A 695 -15.37 -35.34 -34.71
C VAL A 695 -14.34 -36.30 -34.11
N ASN A 696 -14.58 -37.62 -34.21
CA ASN A 696 -13.64 -38.61 -33.66
C ASN A 696 -12.32 -38.63 -34.44
N ARG A 697 -12.36 -38.54 -35.77
CA ARG A 697 -11.18 -38.55 -36.64
C ARG A 697 -10.31 -37.31 -36.36
N LEU A 698 -10.91 -36.13 -36.19
CA LEU A 698 -10.18 -34.92 -35.86
C LEU A 698 -9.58 -35.01 -34.44
N TYR A 699 -10.30 -35.60 -33.51
CA TYR A 699 -9.78 -35.77 -32.13
C TYR A 699 -8.62 -36.78 -32.05
N GLU A 700 -8.63 -37.86 -32.83
CA GLU A 700 -7.50 -38.78 -32.94
C GLU A 700 -6.27 -38.05 -33.50
N ALA A 701 -6.41 -37.30 -34.59
CA ALA A 701 -5.33 -36.50 -35.16
C ALA A 701 -4.79 -35.46 -34.13
N TRP A 702 -5.66 -34.89 -33.31
CA TRP A 702 -5.23 -34.01 -32.19
C TRP A 702 -4.40 -34.77 -31.15
N LYS A 703 -4.75 -36.01 -30.80
CA LYS A 703 -3.93 -36.83 -29.87
C LYS A 703 -2.57 -37.14 -30.45
N ASP A 704 -2.50 -37.47 -31.73
CA ASP A 704 -1.23 -37.72 -32.42
C ASP A 704 -0.36 -36.49 -32.46
N TYR A 705 -0.96 -35.31 -32.74
CA TYR A 705 -0.25 -34.02 -32.70
C TYR A 705 0.27 -33.72 -31.26
N CYS A 706 -0.51 -33.92 -30.21
CA CYS A 706 -0.08 -33.77 -28.85
C CYS A 706 1.12 -34.67 -28.54
N SER A 707 1.07 -35.92 -28.95
CA SER A 707 2.16 -36.88 -28.72
C SER A 707 3.45 -36.48 -29.47
N SER A 708 3.32 -36.00 -30.71
CA SER A 708 4.47 -35.56 -31.52
C SER A 708 5.10 -34.26 -31.03
N THR A 709 4.32 -33.38 -30.39
CA THR A 709 4.77 -32.11 -29.81
C THR A 709 5.17 -32.21 -28.35
N GLY A 710 5.22 -33.42 -27.76
CA GLY A 710 5.64 -33.64 -26.36
C GLY A 710 4.63 -33.19 -25.30
N ARG A 711 3.34 -33.09 -25.64
CA ARG A 711 2.27 -32.80 -24.69
C ARG A 711 1.82 -34.07 -23.98
N GLU A 712 1.92 -34.09 -22.66
CA GLU A 712 1.54 -35.27 -21.86
C GLU A 712 0.06 -35.62 -21.95
N HIS A 713 -0.86 -34.65 -22.15
CA HIS A 713 -2.28 -34.84 -22.12
C HIS A 713 -3.02 -34.09 -23.25
N ALA A 714 -3.70 -34.81 -24.10
CA ALA A 714 -4.58 -34.24 -25.12
C ALA A 714 -5.92 -33.71 -24.60
N GLY A 715 -6.20 -33.89 -23.31
CA GLY A 715 -7.48 -33.56 -22.70
C GLY A 715 -8.63 -34.51 -23.11
N THR A 716 -9.85 -34.24 -22.64
CA THR A 716 -11.02 -34.99 -23.05
C THR A 716 -11.54 -34.50 -24.41
N ARG A 717 -12.26 -35.36 -25.15
CA ARG A 717 -12.92 -34.98 -26.41
C ARG A 717 -13.90 -33.81 -26.23
N GLN A 718 -14.54 -33.68 -25.05
CA GLN A 718 -15.42 -32.56 -24.75
C GLN A 718 -14.64 -31.25 -24.60
N ALA A 719 -13.50 -31.29 -23.89
CA ALA A 719 -12.59 -30.14 -23.76
C ALA A 719 -12.07 -29.72 -25.12
N PHE A 720 -11.49 -30.64 -25.89
CA PHE A 720 -11.06 -30.39 -27.28
C PHE A 720 -12.17 -29.74 -28.12
N GLY A 721 -13.40 -30.27 -28.07
CA GLY A 721 -14.53 -29.71 -28.83
C GLY A 721 -14.97 -28.32 -28.36
N ARG A 722 -14.76 -27.98 -27.08
CA ARG A 722 -14.97 -26.61 -26.57
C ARG A 722 -13.87 -25.68 -27.11
N ASP A 723 -12.62 -26.12 -27.02
CA ASP A 723 -11.46 -25.33 -27.41
C ASP A 723 -11.41 -25.11 -28.93
N MET A 724 -11.83 -26.12 -29.75
CA MET A 724 -12.01 -25.97 -31.18
C MET A 724 -13.03 -24.90 -31.56
N ARG A 725 -14.13 -24.78 -30.82
CA ARG A 725 -15.15 -23.75 -31.08
C ARG A 725 -14.68 -22.36 -30.65
N ALA A 726 -13.87 -22.29 -29.61
CA ALA A 726 -13.21 -21.03 -29.19
C ALA A 726 -12.20 -20.60 -30.24
N ALA A 727 -11.40 -21.54 -30.76
CA ALA A 727 -10.39 -21.29 -31.78
C ALA A 727 -10.98 -20.96 -33.17
N LEU A 728 -12.09 -21.57 -33.53
CA LEU A 728 -12.79 -21.39 -34.81
C LEU A 728 -14.29 -21.13 -34.59
N PRO A 729 -14.69 -19.87 -34.39
CA PRO A 729 -16.11 -19.51 -34.15
C PRO A 729 -17.04 -19.84 -35.32
N SER A 730 -16.47 -19.97 -36.54
CA SER A 730 -17.21 -20.38 -37.75
C SER A 730 -17.53 -21.87 -37.78
N LEU A 731 -16.94 -22.71 -36.91
CA LEU A 731 -17.09 -24.14 -36.87
C LEU A 731 -18.53 -24.56 -36.53
N ARG A 732 -19.14 -25.32 -37.38
CA ARG A 732 -20.50 -25.89 -37.16
C ARG A 732 -20.44 -27.37 -36.84
N ILE A 733 -21.43 -27.83 -36.08
CA ILE A 733 -21.57 -29.25 -35.77
C ILE A 733 -22.84 -29.73 -36.46
N SER A 734 -22.70 -30.71 -37.34
CA SER A 734 -23.81 -31.41 -37.95
C SER A 734 -23.87 -32.90 -37.55
N ARG A 735 -24.95 -33.56 -37.88
CA ARG A 735 -25.14 -34.96 -37.64
C ARG A 735 -25.77 -35.61 -38.88
N PRO A 736 -25.03 -35.69 -39.99
CA PRO A 736 -25.51 -36.33 -41.21
C PRO A 736 -25.82 -37.81 -40.94
N ARG A 737 -26.77 -38.34 -41.68
CA ARG A 737 -27.05 -39.79 -41.69
C ARG A 737 -25.94 -40.50 -42.45
N GLY A 738 -25.21 -41.39 -41.77
CA GLY A 738 -24.23 -42.27 -42.39
C GLY A 738 -24.88 -43.54 -43.00
N MET A 739 -24.08 -44.34 -43.71
CA MET A 739 -24.53 -45.70 -44.16
C MET A 739 -24.93 -46.52 -42.92
N GLY A 740 -26.19 -47.03 -42.90
CA GLY A 740 -26.69 -47.87 -41.81
C GLY A 740 -27.42 -47.13 -40.68
N ASP A 741 -28.06 -45.98 -40.93
CA ASP A 741 -28.90 -45.20 -40.01
C ASP A 741 -28.18 -44.65 -38.76
N THR A 742 -26.84 -44.72 -38.66
CA THR A 742 -26.03 -44.13 -37.61
C THR A 742 -25.79 -42.65 -37.88
N ARG A 743 -26.15 -41.79 -36.91
CA ARG A 743 -25.84 -40.33 -36.98
C ARG A 743 -24.40 -40.07 -36.54
N ILE A 744 -23.55 -39.69 -37.48
CA ILE A 744 -22.15 -39.36 -37.18
C ILE A 744 -22.02 -37.87 -36.88
N ARG A 745 -21.37 -37.51 -35.77
CA ARG A 745 -21.06 -36.13 -35.44
C ARG A 745 -19.92 -35.65 -36.33
N THR A 746 -20.14 -34.54 -37.05
CA THR A 746 -19.22 -33.99 -38.02
C THR A 746 -19.00 -32.50 -37.73
N TYR A 747 -17.77 -32.06 -37.80
CA TYR A 747 -17.45 -30.66 -37.88
C TYR A 747 -17.51 -30.19 -39.33
N GLU A 748 -18.21 -29.10 -39.61
CA GLU A 748 -18.28 -28.43 -40.91
C GLU A 748 -17.42 -27.15 -40.84
N GLY A 749 -16.69 -26.88 -41.91
CA GLY A 749 -15.79 -25.76 -42.02
C GLY A 749 -14.31 -26.12 -41.83
N ILE A 750 -13.97 -27.40 -41.64
CA ILE A 750 -12.58 -27.84 -41.40
C ILE A 750 -12.40 -29.30 -41.93
N ASP A 751 -11.18 -29.60 -42.39
CA ASP A 751 -10.70 -30.98 -42.63
C ASP A 751 -9.18 -31.05 -42.35
N LEU A 752 -8.63 -32.25 -42.22
CA LEU A 752 -7.17 -32.44 -42.13
C LEU A 752 -6.53 -32.19 -43.51
N ARG A 753 -5.37 -31.54 -43.48
CA ARG A 753 -4.56 -31.39 -44.69
C ARG A 753 -4.22 -32.74 -45.27
N ARG A 754 -4.36 -32.89 -46.55
CA ARG A 754 -3.89 -34.09 -47.23
C ARG A 754 -2.37 -34.04 -47.31
N GLN A 755 -1.70 -34.99 -46.66
CA GLN A 755 -0.27 -35.18 -46.75
C GLN A 755 0.14 -35.55 -48.17
#